data_d08767a458c0d8bce6cdc3697f47a481
#
_entry.id   d08767a458c0d8bce6cdc3697f47a481
#
_cell.length_a   1.000
_cell.length_b   1.000
_cell.length_c   1.000
_cell.angle_alpha   90.00
_cell.angle_beta   90.00
_cell.angle_gamma   90.00
#
_symmetry.space_group_name_H-M   'P 1'
#
loop_
_entity.id
_entity.type
_entity.pdbx_description
1 polymer ?
#
loop_
_entity_poly.entity_id
_entity_poly.type
_entity_poly.pdbx_seq_one_letter_code
_entity_poly.pdbx_strand_id
1 'polypeptide(L)'
;MFKKYIENKQKTVIFVSEDQKTFVERKLLEEIPAYFHITVTTIERYVLDVLKKNHLFKYELLSKKTSLLAVKKSIEIADLVYFKDIQLSEGIINALLEAYQIIADLPFEEIPNEGKWLDLKRMYQTFCEYKQSECFIEELLYKAIPYIPKDVCFVNVSYNRYSRALDLFFKQCCVEEIDLVNKCTPKDFYKVQFMHQELDLTIQKISEGLKQGNRFNDYIIYVPNNEWIKDFISRCPYPTNYQLSMVNNRDDALIDAFCDKDFEKMKQLAYIDNEWFEEIKKADNHHKKELLEEIVSYSFEELPNDLDFDTYCLFTKLLYSKDVLVKDDTLDSIFMTTYKTPIVFKTFKHVFCLGLNEDEYPSKISESALILNSELIPFYKEGTPIIRNSNLEWKIMEDILKTSNQYTLTCHFGSLAGEELLPSLLYQQIKGSNKEKVYKEVITIGEDIMEGAVEPLNNPKAFYNKEGISPSEVETFNACPYKHFLSYGLKIRPVRRKLETKAKFGTLMHDLLDLCAPLFKDNFIEQIETMEKKYSLDSNEGLDNRLVNLTNALIKSYNIDLIDGEEQYLYRYFPTQFLNTLKILLYHVASGEFRLAYHEEKFDYIHNNVHFLGRIDRADVYKDYIKIMDYKSSNKTLDLAMALEGFNVQMAMYLEMISKHKNLKKGALLYFNTRTRKLDADGKMNIDGTSSEDFEAAYQMEGWLLEDDKHEVMYGVDHNFPESKIAHMRYVKSKDAYSGKLLTEDKLNRLIKGIFKHLHQLVDRCFDKGDISIAPAGSDKLNVQMKVSPCQYCDYQDVCMRDPFYHEHREIILLEKDELEEFLEGGKQDGESNINE
;
A
#
# COMPACT_ATOMS: atom_id res chain seq x y z
N MET A 1 -26.28 -24.39 -11.89
CA MET A 1 -25.48 -25.07 -10.87
C MET A 1 -26.27 -25.22 -9.57
N PHE A 2 -26.73 -24.14 -8.97
CA PHE A 2 -27.43 -24.13 -7.68
C PHE A 2 -28.94 -24.25 -7.78
N LYS A 3 -29.51 -24.34 -8.99
CA LYS A 3 -30.97 -24.38 -9.25
C LYS A 3 -31.72 -25.43 -8.42
N LYS A 4 -31.17 -26.64 -8.26
CA LYS A 4 -31.73 -27.73 -7.44
C LYS A 4 -31.95 -27.29 -5.97
N TYR A 5 -30.98 -26.58 -5.39
CA TYR A 5 -31.02 -26.13 -3.99
C TYR A 5 -31.92 -24.91 -3.79
N ILE A 6 -32.00 -24.07 -4.82
CA ILE A 6 -32.86 -22.88 -4.86
C ILE A 6 -34.35 -23.31 -4.91
N GLU A 7 -34.68 -24.26 -5.78
CA GLU A 7 -36.07 -24.73 -5.98
C GLU A 7 -36.59 -25.56 -4.81
N ASN A 8 -35.73 -26.29 -4.11
CA ASN A 8 -36.12 -27.24 -3.06
C ASN A 8 -36.61 -26.57 -1.77
N LYS A 9 -36.38 -25.25 -1.56
CA LYS A 9 -36.73 -24.46 -0.37
C LYS A 9 -36.30 -25.07 0.97
N GLN A 10 -35.49 -26.13 0.95
CA GLN A 10 -34.89 -26.72 2.15
C GLN A 10 -33.77 -25.83 2.65
N LYS A 11 -33.62 -25.73 3.96
CA LYS A 11 -32.47 -25.02 4.53
C LYS A 11 -31.18 -25.67 4.06
N THR A 12 -30.35 -24.90 3.38
CA THR A 12 -29.13 -25.40 2.74
C THR A 12 -27.92 -24.64 3.28
N VAL A 13 -26.87 -25.34 3.63
CA VAL A 13 -25.58 -24.78 4.02
C VAL A 13 -24.57 -25.17 2.94
N ILE A 14 -23.96 -24.18 2.34
CA ILE A 14 -22.89 -24.34 1.33
C ILE A 14 -21.56 -24.04 1.98
N PHE A 15 -20.70 -25.04 2.07
CA PHE A 15 -19.33 -24.90 2.55
C PHE A 15 -18.43 -24.41 1.43
N VAL A 16 -17.71 -23.33 1.71
CA VAL A 16 -16.78 -22.68 0.79
C VAL A 16 -15.52 -22.25 1.56
N SER A 17 -14.39 -22.11 0.87
CA SER A 17 -13.26 -21.37 1.40
C SER A 17 -13.56 -19.85 1.42
N GLU A 18 -12.93 -19.09 2.26
CA GLU A 18 -13.17 -17.63 2.38
C GLU A 18 -12.95 -16.93 1.02
N ASP A 19 -11.94 -17.37 0.25
CA ASP A 19 -11.62 -16.81 -1.07
C ASP A 19 -12.72 -17.05 -2.12
N GLN A 20 -13.45 -18.17 -2.03
CA GLN A 20 -14.49 -18.53 -2.98
C GLN A 20 -15.87 -18.00 -2.63
N LYS A 21 -16.06 -17.53 -1.39
CA LYS A 21 -17.35 -17.11 -0.86
C LYS A 21 -18.06 -16.09 -1.73
N THR A 22 -17.38 -15.02 -2.09
CA THR A 22 -17.94 -13.94 -2.92
C THR A 22 -18.32 -14.44 -4.33
N PHE A 23 -17.56 -15.35 -4.90
CA PHE A 23 -17.88 -15.93 -6.21
C PHE A 23 -19.14 -16.79 -6.16
N VAL A 24 -19.29 -17.62 -5.13
CA VAL A 24 -20.47 -18.48 -4.93
C VAL A 24 -21.71 -17.61 -4.65
N GLU A 25 -21.61 -16.59 -3.80
CA GLU A 25 -22.70 -15.66 -3.52
C GLU A 25 -23.15 -14.90 -4.76
N ARG A 26 -22.23 -14.40 -5.58
CA ARG A 26 -22.54 -13.77 -6.87
C ARG A 26 -23.25 -14.73 -7.80
N LYS A 27 -22.76 -15.98 -7.89
CA LYS A 27 -23.36 -17.00 -8.75
C LYS A 27 -24.77 -17.36 -8.32
N LEU A 28 -25.03 -17.40 -7.03
CA LEU A 28 -26.40 -17.58 -6.49
C LEU A 28 -27.30 -16.39 -6.87
N LEU A 29 -26.80 -15.16 -6.77
CA LEU A 29 -27.56 -13.95 -7.12
C LEU A 29 -27.81 -13.80 -8.64
N GLU A 30 -26.96 -14.38 -9.49
CA GLU A 30 -27.25 -14.48 -10.93
C GLU A 30 -28.47 -15.37 -11.22
N GLU A 31 -28.71 -16.42 -10.40
CA GLU A 31 -29.81 -17.36 -10.58
C GLU A 31 -31.09 -16.85 -9.91
N ILE A 32 -30.99 -16.09 -8.80
CA ILE A 32 -32.13 -15.53 -8.06
C ILE A 32 -31.78 -14.18 -7.45
N PRO A 33 -32.70 -13.20 -7.42
CA PRO A 33 -32.43 -11.87 -6.87
C PRO A 33 -32.25 -11.84 -5.35
N ALA A 34 -32.72 -12.86 -4.60
CA ALA A 34 -32.54 -13.01 -3.17
C ALA A 34 -32.73 -14.46 -2.71
N TYR A 35 -31.99 -14.87 -1.68
CA TYR A 35 -32.09 -16.20 -1.06
C TYR A 35 -32.06 -16.11 0.45
N PHE A 36 -33.02 -16.73 1.15
CA PHE A 36 -33.11 -16.68 2.61
C PHE A 36 -32.90 -18.04 3.27
N HIS A 37 -32.99 -19.12 2.54
CA HIS A 37 -32.85 -20.51 3.03
C HIS A 37 -31.47 -21.11 2.77
N ILE A 38 -30.59 -20.36 2.07
CA ILE A 38 -29.23 -20.80 1.74
C ILE A 38 -28.24 -19.97 2.58
N THR A 39 -27.31 -20.63 3.23
CA THR A 39 -26.20 -20.00 3.96
C THR A 39 -24.88 -20.41 3.33
N VAL A 40 -24.10 -19.43 2.87
CA VAL A 40 -22.73 -19.64 2.36
C VAL A 40 -21.75 -19.33 3.47
N THR A 41 -20.94 -20.29 3.89
CA THR A 41 -20.05 -20.14 5.05
C THR A 41 -18.84 -21.05 4.94
N THR A 42 -17.78 -20.76 5.69
CA THR A 42 -16.67 -21.69 5.86
C THR A 42 -17.02 -22.78 6.89
N ILE A 43 -16.30 -23.89 6.85
CA ILE A 43 -16.51 -25.00 7.79
C ILE A 43 -16.23 -24.54 9.22
N GLU A 44 -15.16 -23.76 9.44
CA GLU A 44 -14.75 -23.24 10.74
C GLU A 44 -15.85 -22.38 11.37
N ARG A 45 -16.38 -21.42 10.61
CA ARG A 45 -17.48 -20.56 11.09
C ARG A 45 -18.73 -21.37 11.39
N TYR A 46 -19.07 -22.32 10.52
CA TYR A 46 -20.24 -23.15 10.75
C TYR A 46 -20.12 -23.98 12.01
N VAL A 47 -18.98 -24.65 12.22
CA VAL A 47 -18.71 -25.48 13.40
C VAL A 47 -18.78 -24.65 14.67
N LEU A 48 -18.17 -23.47 14.70
CA LEU A 48 -18.26 -22.55 15.83
C LEU A 48 -19.70 -22.09 16.09
N ASP A 49 -20.47 -21.81 15.06
CA ASP A 49 -21.88 -21.44 15.18
C ASP A 49 -22.74 -22.60 15.74
N VAL A 50 -22.47 -23.83 15.31
CA VAL A 50 -23.13 -25.02 15.85
C VAL A 50 -22.83 -25.17 17.33
N LEU A 51 -21.57 -25.05 17.74
CA LEU A 51 -21.19 -25.15 19.15
C LEU A 51 -21.80 -24.02 19.99
N LYS A 52 -21.78 -22.77 19.51
CA LYS A 52 -22.43 -21.63 20.19
C LYS A 52 -23.93 -21.84 20.39
N LYS A 53 -24.65 -22.30 19.37
CA LYS A 53 -26.10 -22.59 19.45
C LYS A 53 -26.44 -23.68 20.48
N ASN A 54 -25.49 -24.55 20.78
CA ASN A 54 -25.63 -25.59 21.78
C ASN A 54 -24.99 -25.24 23.12
N HIS A 55 -24.82 -23.95 23.41
CA HIS A 55 -24.29 -23.39 24.67
C HIS A 55 -22.84 -23.77 24.97
N LEU A 56 -22.04 -24.12 23.95
CA LEU A 56 -20.63 -24.44 24.09
C LEU A 56 -19.75 -23.23 23.65
N PHE A 57 -20.02 -22.06 24.21
CA PHE A 57 -19.40 -20.77 23.89
C PHE A 57 -17.91 -20.69 24.20
N LYS A 58 -17.39 -21.61 25.02
CA LYS A 58 -16.00 -21.58 25.46
C LYS A 58 -14.99 -22.02 24.39
N TYR A 59 -15.43 -22.69 23.35
CA TYR A 59 -14.53 -23.22 22.34
C TYR A 59 -14.28 -22.20 21.22
N GLU A 60 -13.01 -22.00 20.91
CA GLU A 60 -12.53 -21.08 19.86
C GLU A 60 -11.44 -21.77 19.02
N LEU A 61 -11.15 -21.20 17.84
CA LEU A 61 -10.02 -21.67 17.05
C LEU A 61 -8.71 -21.30 17.75
N LEU A 62 -7.73 -22.22 17.69
CA LEU A 62 -6.42 -22.03 18.25
C LEU A 62 -5.72 -20.81 17.63
N SER A 63 -5.42 -19.83 18.46
CA SER A 63 -4.69 -18.63 18.04
C SER A 63 -3.20 -18.92 17.88
N LYS A 64 -2.55 -18.18 17.01
CA LYS A 64 -1.11 -18.32 16.76
C LYS A 64 -0.29 -18.05 18.04
N LYS A 65 -0.68 -17.04 18.82
CA LYS A 65 -0.05 -16.70 20.10
C LYS A 65 -0.16 -17.86 21.11
N THR A 66 -1.37 -18.35 21.34
CA THR A 66 -1.59 -19.47 22.28
C THR A 66 -0.84 -20.71 21.82
N SER A 67 -0.78 -21.00 20.51
CA SER A 67 -0.04 -22.15 20.00
C SER A 67 1.45 -22.08 20.30
N LEU A 68 2.08 -20.91 20.12
CA LEU A 68 3.51 -20.70 20.42
C LEU A 68 3.81 -20.88 21.92
N LEU A 69 2.99 -20.25 22.78
CA LEU A 69 3.16 -20.33 24.23
C LEU A 69 2.94 -21.76 24.74
N ALA A 70 1.92 -22.45 24.23
CA ALA A 70 1.62 -23.83 24.62
C ALA A 70 2.70 -24.81 24.13
N VAL A 71 3.28 -24.60 22.92
CA VAL A 71 4.43 -25.41 22.45
C VAL A 71 5.64 -25.21 23.38
N LYS A 72 5.98 -23.96 23.72
CA LYS A 72 7.09 -23.69 24.66
C LYS A 72 6.88 -24.45 25.98
N LYS A 73 5.69 -24.35 26.54
CA LYS A 73 5.35 -25.03 27.82
C LYS A 73 5.34 -26.54 27.67
N SER A 74 4.94 -27.10 26.55
CA SER A 74 4.98 -28.53 26.31
C SER A 74 6.40 -29.08 26.29
N ILE A 75 7.37 -28.29 25.81
CA ILE A 75 8.81 -28.66 25.85
C ILE A 75 9.38 -28.53 27.27
N GLU A 76 9.05 -27.45 27.99
CA GLU A 76 9.62 -27.15 29.30
C GLU A 76 9.15 -28.09 30.42
N ILE A 77 7.89 -28.55 30.38
CA ILE A 77 7.26 -29.26 31.51
C ILE A 77 7.18 -30.77 31.29
N ALA A 78 7.07 -31.22 30.03
CA ALA A 78 6.95 -32.65 29.75
C ALA A 78 8.22 -33.41 30.15
N ASP A 79 8.04 -34.56 30.86
CA ASP A 79 9.14 -35.48 31.17
C ASP A 79 9.51 -36.28 29.94
N LEU A 80 10.49 -35.77 29.17
CA LEU A 80 10.90 -36.26 27.86
C LEU A 80 12.05 -37.26 27.98
N VAL A 81 11.94 -38.34 27.25
CA VAL A 81 12.96 -39.38 27.14
C VAL A 81 13.64 -39.38 25.78
N TYR A 82 12.85 -39.36 24.72
CA TYR A 82 13.33 -39.38 23.35
C TYR A 82 13.78 -37.98 22.88
N PHE A 83 13.01 -36.95 23.22
CA PHE A 83 13.25 -35.56 22.85
C PHE A 83 13.89 -34.73 23.99
N LYS A 84 14.61 -35.35 24.93
CA LYS A 84 15.19 -34.71 26.13
C LYS A 84 16.06 -33.48 25.85
N ASP A 85 16.71 -33.43 24.69
CA ASP A 85 17.64 -32.36 24.31
C ASP A 85 17.06 -31.42 23.26
N ILE A 86 15.73 -31.41 23.08
CA ILE A 86 15.05 -30.56 22.08
C ILE A 86 15.16 -29.09 22.48
N GLN A 87 15.60 -28.27 21.55
CA GLN A 87 15.69 -26.81 21.73
C GLN A 87 14.63 -26.10 20.92
N LEU A 88 14.08 -25.00 21.46
CA LEU A 88 13.08 -24.19 20.80
C LEU A 88 13.71 -23.49 19.60
N SER A 89 13.15 -23.74 18.42
CA SER A 89 13.48 -23.06 17.15
C SER A 89 12.25 -23.03 16.26
N GLU A 90 12.26 -22.19 15.24
CA GLU A 90 11.16 -22.10 14.29
C GLU A 90 10.80 -23.45 13.65
N GLY A 91 11.82 -24.20 13.20
CA GLY A 91 11.62 -25.52 12.60
C GLY A 91 11.00 -26.51 13.58
N ILE A 92 11.42 -26.51 14.86
CA ILE A 92 10.88 -27.38 15.91
C ILE A 92 9.44 -26.97 16.27
N ILE A 93 9.16 -25.67 16.37
CA ILE A 93 7.79 -25.19 16.64
C ILE A 93 6.84 -25.66 15.54
N ASN A 94 7.18 -25.44 14.27
CA ASN A 94 6.36 -25.83 13.14
C ASN A 94 6.18 -27.37 13.09
N ALA A 95 7.24 -28.13 13.29
CA ALA A 95 7.19 -29.60 13.33
C ALA A 95 6.30 -30.14 14.47
N LEU A 96 6.38 -29.53 15.65
CA LEU A 96 5.54 -29.91 16.80
C LEU A 96 4.07 -29.53 16.58
N LEU A 97 3.79 -28.34 16.05
CA LEU A 97 2.40 -27.93 15.74
C LEU A 97 1.77 -28.86 14.70
N GLU A 98 2.52 -29.24 13.66
CA GLU A 98 2.07 -30.21 12.69
C GLU A 98 1.82 -31.59 13.35
N ALA A 99 2.74 -32.06 14.17
CA ALA A 99 2.56 -33.31 14.89
C ALA A 99 1.36 -33.26 15.85
N TYR A 100 1.14 -32.16 16.54
CA TYR A 100 -0.01 -32.00 17.44
C TYR A 100 -1.34 -31.95 16.67
N GLN A 101 -1.36 -31.32 15.50
CA GLN A 101 -2.52 -31.34 14.63
C GLN A 101 -2.85 -32.76 14.14
N ILE A 102 -1.84 -33.53 13.76
CA ILE A 102 -1.98 -34.96 13.42
C ILE A 102 -2.53 -35.75 14.63
N ILE A 103 -1.97 -35.54 15.82
CA ILE A 103 -2.43 -36.22 17.03
C ILE A 103 -3.88 -35.83 17.37
N ALA A 104 -4.28 -34.59 17.15
CA ALA A 104 -5.66 -34.12 17.34
C ALA A 104 -6.67 -34.80 16.38
N ASP A 105 -6.21 -35.26 15.23
CA ASP A 105 -7.02 -35.99 14.24
C ASP A 105 -7.12 -37.50 14.53
N LEU A 106 -6.18 -38.04 15.34
CA LEU A 106 -6.13 -39.48 15.65
C LEU A 106 -6.94 -39.86 16.91
N PRO A 107 -7.39 -41.11 17.01
CA PRO A 107 -7.93 -41.65 18.25
C PRO A 107 -6.82 -41.72 19.30
N PHE A 108 -6.82 -40.84 20.29
CA PHE A 108 -5.73 -40.64 21.25
C PHE A 108 -5.36 -41.95 22.01
N GLU A 109 -6.33 -42.79 22.30
CA GLU A 109 -6.14 -44.07 22.97
C GLU A 109 -5.38 -45.11 22.14
N GLU A 110 -5.46 -45.03 20.82
CA GLU A 110 -4.80 -45.94 19.89
C GLU A 110 -3.33 -45.56 19.62
N ILE A 111 -2.90 -44.35 20.01
CA ILE A 111 -1.52 -43.89 19.81
C ILE A 111 -0.54 -44.68 20.68
N PRO A 112 0.57 -45.17 20.12
CA PRO A 112 1.56 -45.95 20.88
C PRO A 112 2.07 -45.25 22.13
N ASN A 113 2.35 -46.03 23.19
CA ASN A 113 2.89 -45.53 24.46
C ASN A 113 4.40 -45.82 24.61
N GLU A 114 5.16 -45.80 23.53
CA GLU A 114 6.59 -46.07 23.49
C GLU A 114 7.37 -45.17 22.54
N GLY A 115 8.68 -45.07 22.75
CA GLY A 115 9.56 -44.29 21.90
C GLY A 115 9.17 -42.82 21.77
N LYS A 116 9.31 -42.25 20.59
CA LYS A 116 8.94 -40.86 20.31
C LYS A 116 7.45 -40.55 20.52
N TRP A 117 6.57 -41.57 20.31
CA TRP A 117 5.14 -41.40 20.48
C TRP A 117 4.74 -41.13 21.93
N LEU A 118 5.44 -41.71 22.90
CA LEU A 118 5.22 -41.46 24.32
C LEU A 118 5.53 -39.99 24.65
N ASP A 119 6.64 -39.48 24.17
CA ASP A 119 7.00 -38.07 24.39
C ASP A 119 6.04 -37.11 23.65
N LEU A 120 5.70 -37.40 22.40
CA LEU A 120 4.71 -36.60 21.66
C LEU A 120 3.33 -36.57 22.35
N LYS A 121 2.89 -37.71 22.94
CA LYS A 121 1.65 -37.74 23.71
C LYS A 121 1.74 -36.89 24.99
N ARG A 122 2.82 -36.97 25.72
CA ARG A 122 3.04 -36.15 26.93
C ARG A 122 3.09 -34.66 26.60
N MET A 123 3.85 -34.30 25.59
CA MET A 123 3.95 -32.92 25.10
C MET A 123 2.59 -32.43 24.65
N TYR A 124 1.83 -33.21 23.87
CA TYR A 124 0.48 -32.85 23.44
C TYR A 124 -0.52 -32.71 24.60
N GLN A 125 -0.43 -33.56 25.65
CA GLN A 125 -1.26 -33.38 26.83
C GLN A 125 -0.97 -32.07 27.54
N THR A 126 0.31 -31.75 27.76
CA THR A 126 0.74 -30.46 28.35
C THR A 126 0.29 -29.29 27.47
N PHE A 127 0.45 -29.41 26.15
CA PHE A 127 -0.04 -28.43 25.18
C PHE A 127 -1.54 -28.19 25.32
N CYS A 128 -2.35 -29.26 25.46
CA CYS A 128 -3.81 -29.16 25.66
C CYS A 128 -4.20 -28.48 26.96
N GLU A 129 -3.44 -28.69 28.05
CA GLU A 129 -3.66 -28.00 29.31
C GLU A 129 -3.44 -26.49 29.20
N TYR A 130 -2.40 -26.05 28.45
CA TYR A 130 -2.07 -24.65 28.27
C TYR A 130 -2.96 -23.93 27.24
N LYS A 131 -3.36 -24.59 26.15
CA LYS A 131 -4.28 -23.98 25.15
C LYS A 131 -5.71 -23.88 25.64
N GLN A 132 -6.05 -24.56 26.74
CA GLN A 132 -7.36 -24.54 27.38
C GLN A 132 -8.53 -24.86 26.44
N SER A 133 -9.36 -23.82 26.16
CA SER A 133 -10.54 -23.94 25.31
C SER A 133 -10.29 -23.65 23.82
N GLU A 134 -9.13 -23.18 23.48
CA GLU A 134 -8.73 -23.02 22.10
C GLU A 134 -8.42 -24.38 21.47
N CYS A 135 -8.84 -24.64 20.26
CA CYS A 135 -8.85 -25.94 19.62
C CYS A 135 -8.33 -25.90 18.20
N PHE A 136 -7.65 -26.95 17.77
CA PHE A 136 -7.47 -27.23 16.35
C PHE A 136 -8.83 -27.44 15.69
N ILE A 137 -8.92 -27.20 14.38
CA ILE A 137 -10.18 -27.45 13.63
C ILE A 137 -10.65 -28.88 13.74
N GLU A 138 -9.76 -29.85 13.77
CA GLU A 138 -10.04 -31.28 13.93
C GLU A 138 -10.78 -31.53 15.26
N GLU A 139 -10.33 -30.95 16.34
CA GLU A 139 -10.96 -31.06 17.66
C GLU A 139 -12.35 -30.43 17.67
N LEU A 140 -12.52 -29.26 17.01
CA LEU A 140 -13.81 -28.59 16.89
C LEU A 140 -14.81 -29.39 16.08
N LEU A 141 -14.35 -30.03 14.99
CA LEU A 141 -15.16 -30.91 14.16
C LEU A 141 -15.69 -32.09 15.00
N TYR A 142 -14.83 -32.79 15.74
CA TYR A 142 -15.27 -33.87 16.63
C TYR A 142 -16.30 -33.41 17.65
N LYS A 143 -16.11 -32.21 18.24
CA LYS A 143 -17.06 -31.65 19.22
C LYS A 143 -18.40 -31.25 18.61
N ALA A 144 -18.44 -30.86 17.33
CA ALA A 144 -19.64 -30.42 16.63
C ALA A 144 -20.51 -31.58 16.09
N ILE A 145 -19.91 -32.72 15.75
CA ILE A 145 -20.59 -33.88 15.16
C ILE A 145 -21.90 -34.26 15.88
N PRO A 146 -21.96 -34.33 17.25
CA PRO A 146 -23.18 -34.68 17.94
C PRO A 146 -24.36 -33.70 17.78
N TYR A 147 -24.08 -32.47 17.38
CA TYR A 147 -25.02 -31.36 17.32
C TYR A 147 -25.43 -30.95 15.91
N ILE A 148 -25.04 -31.71 14.90
CA ILE A 148 -25.39 -31.44 13.52
C ILE A 148 -26.88 -31.63 13.27
N PRO A 149 -27.60 -30.61 12.73
CA PRO A 149 -29.03 -30.73 12.46
C PRO A 149 -29.25 -31.67 11.26
N LYS A 150 -30.26 -32.54 11.37
CA LYS A 150 -30.63 -33.56 10.37
C LYS A 150 -31.53 -33.05 9.24
N ASP A 151 -32.13 -31.89 9.40
CA ASP A 151 -33.10 -31.26 8.50
C ASP A 151 -32.46 -30.25 7.52
N VAL A 152 -31.15 -30.16 7.52
CA VAL A 152 -30.34 -29.25 6.68
C VAL A 152 -29.67 -30.03 5.56
N CYS A 153 -29.72 -29.49 4.35
CA CYS A 153 -28.93 -29.97 3.23
C CYS A 153 -27.53 -29.34 3.28
N PHE A 154 -26.50 -30.14 3.18
CA PHE A 154 -25.13 -29.69 3.19
C PHE A 154 -24.47 -29.92 1.84
N VAL A 155 -23.78 -28.90 1.34
CA VAL A 155 -23.12 -28.93 0.03
C VAL A 155 -21.69 -28.44 0.19
N ASN A 156 -20.72 -29.18 -0.32
CA ASN A 156 -19.33 -28.76 -0.35
C ASN A 156 -18.94 -28.29 -1.75
N VAL A 157 -18.40 -27.12 -1.85
CA VAL A 157 -17.95 -26.50 -3.13
C VAL A 157 -16.50 -26.03 -3.09
N SER A 158 -15.77 -26.33 -2.02
CA SER A 158 -14.36 -25.98 -1.90
C SER A 158 -13.50 -27.20 -1.62
N TYR A 159 -12.21 -27.05 -1.93
CA TYR A 159 -11.23 -28.10 -1.72
C TYR A 159 -10.61 -27.97 -0.33
N ASN A 160 -10.89 -28.92 0.53
CA ASN A 160 -10.34 -28.97 1.87
C ASN A 160 -9.29 -30.08 1.96
N ARG A 161 -8.20 -29.83 2.66
CA ARG A 161 -7.24 -30.89 2.96
C ARG A 161 -7.92 -31.99 3.77
N TYR A 162 -7.56 -33.22 3.46
CA TYR A 162 -8.13 -34.37 4.14
C TYR A 162 -7.68 -34.42 5.60
N SER A 163 -8.65 -34.59 6.50
CA SER A 163 -8.44 -35.06 7.88
C SER A 163 -9.51 -36.09 8.23
N ARG A 164 -9.27 -36.97 9.20
CA ARG A 164 -10.25 -37.97 9.66
C ARG A 164 -11.47 -37.28 10.27
N ALA A 165 -11.25 -36.24 11.04
CA ALA A 165 -12.33 -35.43 11.63
C ALA A 165 -13.26 -34.84 10.55
N LEU A 166 -12.66 -34.31 9.48
CA LEU A 166 -13.43 -33.73 8.37
C LEU A 166 -14.26 -34.80 7.63
N ASP A 167 -13.67 -35.97 7.38
CA ASP A 167 -14.34 -37.09 6.71
C ASP A 167 -15.54 -37.58 7.53
N LEU A 168 -15.37 -37.73 8.86
CA LEU A 168 -16.46 -38.11 9.75
C LEU A 168 -17.53 -37.01 9.82
N PHE A 169 -17.15 -35.75 9.85
CA PHE A 169 -18.07 -34.62 9.82
C PHE A 169 -18.89 -34.61 8.52
N PHE A 170 -18.25 -34.78 7.36
CA PHE A 170 -18.94 -34.83 6.06
C PHE A 170 -19.86 -36.04 5.96
N LYS A 171 -19.45 -37.20 6.45
CA LYS A 171 -20.32 -38.41 6.53
C LYS A 171 -21.55 -38.15 7.38
N GLN A 172 -21.37 -37.49 8.53
CA GLN A 172 -22.50 -37.18 9.43
C GLN A 172 -23.44 -36.11 8.82
N CYS A 173 -22.90 -35.13 8.10
CA CYS A 173 -23.67 -34.13 7.38
C CYS A 173 -24.34 -34.66 6.11
N CYS A 174 -23.98 -35.84 5.62
CA CYS A 174 -24.37 -36.35 4.29
C CYS A 174 -24.08 -35.29 3.20
N VAL A 175 -22.85 -34.74 3.20
CA VAL A 175 -22.46 -33.63 2.31
C VAL A 175 -22.52 -34.04 0.86
N GLU A 176 -23.23 -33.26 0.04
CA GLU A 176 -23.26 -33.40 -1.40
C GLU A 176 -22.07 -32.61 -2.01
N GLU A 177 -21.37 -33.20 -2.95
CA GLU A 177 -20.36 -32.48 -3.77
C GLU A 177 -20.99 -31.97 -5.06
N ILE A 178 -20.65 -30.80 -5.51
CA ILE A 178 -21.10 -30.24 -6.78
C ILE A 178 -20.18 -30.70 -7.89
N ASP A 179 -20.71 -31.45 -8.86
CA ASP A 179 -19.98 -31.76 -10.08
C ASP A 179 -20.04 -30.60 -11.08
N LEU A 180 -18.87 -30.14 -11.50
CA LEU A 180 -18.70 -29.14 -12.56
C LEU A 180 -18.88 -29.82 -13.92
N VAL A 181 -20.02 -29.65 -14.53
CA VAL A 181 -20.40 -30.37 -15.78
C VAL A 181 -19.98 -29.54 -17.01
N ASN A 182 -18.69 -29.47 -17.31
CA ASN A 182 -18.22 -29.03 -18.62
C ASN A 182 -17.19 -30.06 -19.16
N LYS A 183 -17.42 -30.58 -20.37
CA LYS A 183 -16.44 -31.43 -21.05
C LYS A 183 -15.52 -30.53 -21.85
N CYS A 184 -14.34 -30.21 -21.31
CA CYS A 184 -13.31 -29.51 -22.05
C CYS A 184 -12.45 -30.47 -22.87
N THR A 185 -12.13 -30.07 -24.08
CA THR A 185 -11.15 -30.75 -24.91
C THR A 185 -9.86 -29.99 -24.90
N PRO A 186 -8.75 -30.56 -24.43
CA PRO A 186 -7.46 -29.87 -24.42
C PRO A 186 -7.06 -29.46 -25.82
N LYS A 187 -6.57 -28.25 -26.03
CA LYS A 187 -6.19 -27.77 -27.36
C LYS A 187 -4.70 -27.61 -27.54
N ASP A 188 -4.01 -27.05 -26.53
CA ASP A 188 -2.61 -26.65 -26.68
C ASP A 188 -1.72 -27.13 -25.53
N PHE A 189 -0.65 -27.82 -25.89
CA PHE A 189 0.42 -28.25 -24.99
C PHE A 189 1.73 -27.66 -25.46
N TYR A 190 2.46 -27.02 -24.56
CA TYR A 190 3.74 -26.40 -24.87
C TYR A 190 4.82 -26.85 -23.92
N LYS A 191 6.01 -27.07 -24.48
CA LYS A 191 7.25 -27.25 -23.74
C LYS A 191 8.17 -26.10 -24.09
N VAL A 192 8.69 -25.43 -23.10
CA VAL A 192 9.58 -24.27 -23.23
C VAL A 192 10.89 -24.52 -22.50
N GLN A 193 11.90 -23.71 -22.73
CA GLN A 193 13.19 -23.93 -22.09
C GLN A 193 13.21 -23.46 -20.64
N PHE A 194 12.66 -22.28 -20.36
CA PHE A 194 12.71 -21.66 -19.06
C PHE A 194 11.32 -21.14 -18.61
N MET A 195 11.14 -21.01 -17.31
CA MET A 195 9.93 -20.49 -16.66
C MET A 195 9.41 -19.18 -17.31
N HIS A 196 10.30 -18.20 -17.51
CA HIS A 196 9.91 -16.90 -18.07
C HIS A 196 9.31 -17.00 -19.47
N GLN A 197 9.70 -18.01 -20.27
CA GLN A 197 9.13 -18.24 -21.60
C GLN A 197 7.69 -18.77 -21.53
N GLU A 198 7.29 -19.44 -20.45
CA GLU A 198 5.89 -19.77 -20.24
C GLU A 198 5.04 -18.51 -20.03
N LEU A 199 5.58 -17.54 -19.27
CA LEU A 199 4.93 -16.25 -19.04
C LEU A 199 4.82 -15.45 -20.35
N ASP A 200 5.91 -15.36 -21.12
CA ASP A 200 5.95 -14.62 -22.38
C ASP A 200 5.01 -15.21 -23.43
N LEU A 201 4.98 -16.54 -23.56
CA LEU A 201 4.01 -17.28 -24.40
C LEU A 201 2.56 -16.96 -23.98
N THR A 202 2.30 -16.90 -22.70
CA THR A 202 0.96 -16.62 -22.17
C THR A 202 0.54 -15.18 -22.50
N ILE A 203 1.44 -14.20 -22.30
CA ILE A 203 1.20 -12.80 -22.65
C ILE A 203 0.95 -12.66 -24.16
N GLN A 204 1.76 -13.33 -24.99
CA GLN A 204 1.56 -13.32 -26.44
C GLN A 204 0.18 -13.85 -26.83
N LYS A 205 -0.24 -14.98 -26.29
CA LYS A 205 -1.56 -15.58 -26.60
C LYS A 205 -2.72 -14.71 -26.13
N ILE A 206 -2.58 -14.04 -24.98
CA ILE A 206 -3.55 -13.06 -24.50
C ILE A 206 -3.62 -11.88 -25.47
N SER A 207 -2.47 -11.33 -25.89
CA SER A 207 -2.40 -10.24 -26.86
C SER A 207 -3.08 -10.58 -28.19
N GLU A 208 -2.81 -11.78 -28.72
CA GLU A 208 -3.46 -12.29 -29.93
C GLU A 208 -4.99 -12.37 -29.78
N GLY A 209 -5.46 -12.86 -28.64
CA GLY A 209 -6.90 -12.94 -28.36
C GLY A 209 -7.57 -11.60 -28.16
N LEU A 210 -6.89 -10.62 -27.54
CA LEU A 210 -7.37 -9.24 -27.40
C LEU A 210 -7.53 -8.58 -28.77
N LYS A 211 -6.59 -8.77 -29.69
CA LYS A 211 -6.71 -8.34 -31.10
C LYS A 211 -7.91 -8.96 -31.81
N GLN A 212 -8.38 -10.13 -31.39
CA GLN A 212 -9.57 -10.81 -31.91
C GLN A 212 -10.87 -10.38 -31.20
N GLY A 213 -10.81 -9.41 -30.28
CA GLY A 213 -11.97 -8.84 -29.59
C GLY A 213 -12.33 -9.55 -28.26
N ASN A 214 -11.45 -10.35 -27.70
CA ASN A 214 -11.60 -10.85 -26.35
C ASN A 214 -11.39 -9.74 -25.32
N ARG A 215 -11.92 -9.90 -24.11
CA ARG A 215 -11.73 -9.00 -22.97
C ARG A 215 -10.71 -9.58 -22.00
N PHE A 216 -10.11 -8.74 -21.16
CA PHE A 216 -9.16 -9.20 -20.13
C PHE A 216 -9.78 -10.23 -19.19
N ASN A 217 -11.01 -10.05 -18.77
CA ASN A 217 -11.72 -10.96 -17.86
C ASN A 217 -12.16 -12.29 -18.50
N ASP A 218 -11.89 -12.51 -19.78
CA ASP A 218 -12.07 -13.79 -20.49
C ASP A 218 -10.93 -14.79 -20.16
N TYR A 219 -9.84 -14.33 -19.51
CA TYR A 219 -8.63 -15.11 -19.25
C TYR A 219 -8.40 -15.36 -17.76
N ILE A 220 -7.90 -16.58 -17.47
CA ILE A 220 -7.35 -16.92 -16.16
C ILE A 220 -6.05 -17.70 -16.32
N ILE A 221 -5.10 -17.42 -15.42
CA ILE A 221 -3.78 -18.03 -15.36
C ILE A 221 -3.61 -18.70 -14.01
N TYR A 222 -3.31 -20.00 -14.03
CA TYR A 222 -2.96 -20.78 -12.86
C TYR A 222 -1.47 -21.04 -12.81
N VAL A 223 -0.87 -20.83 -11.64
CA VAL A 223 0.58 -20.98 -11.41
C VAL A 223 0.86 -21.75 -10.12
N PRO A 224 2.06 -22.32 -9.96
CA PRO A 224 2.41 -23.12 -8.77
C PRO A 224 2.45 -22.30 -7.47
N ASN A 225 3.01 -21.09 -7.51
CA ASN A 225 3.23 -20.27 -6.32
C ASN A 225 3.23 -18.75 -6.62
N ASN A 226 3.41 -17.95 -5.57
CA ASN A 226 3.37 -16.49 -5.63
C ASN A 226 4.56 -15.85 -6.38
N GLU A 227 5.69 -16.52 -6.53
CA GLU A 227 6.84 -16.00 -7.28
C GLU A 227 6.49 -15.88 -8.76
N TRP A 228 5.78 -16.84 -9.31
CA TRP A 228 5.26 -16.77 -10.67
C TRP A 228 4.33 -15.58 -10.90
N ILE A 229 3.52 -15.23 -9.89
CA ILE A 229 2.62 -14.07 -9.98
C ILE A 229 3.45 -12.78 -10.02
N LYS A 230 4.48 -12.65 -9.17
CA LYS A 230 5.37 -11.48 -9.15
C LYS A 230 6.08 -11.29 -10.50
N ASP A 231 6.63 -12.38 -11.04
CA ASP A 231 7.32 -12.34 -12.32
C ASP A 231 6.38 -12.00 -13.48
N PHE A 232 5.16 -12.54 -13.47
CA PHE A 232 4.16 -12.22 -14.50
C PHE A 232 3.79 -10.72 -14.47
N ILE A 233 3.50 -10.18 -13.29
CA ILE A 233 3.13 -8.75 -13.14
C ILE A 233 4.25 -7.84 -13.61
N SER A 234 5.52 -8.20 -13.37
CA SER A 234 6.66 -7.41 -13.82
C SER A 234 6.81 -7.38 -15.35
N ARG A 235 6.27 -8.37 -16.07
CA ARG A 235 6.38 -8.55 -17.51
C ARG A 235 5.11 -8.18 -18.27
N CYS A 236 3.94 -8.39 -17.65
CA CYS A 236 2.65 -8.23 -18.31
C CYS A 236 2.22 -6.75 -18.34
N PRO A 237 1.99 -6.17 -19.52
CA PRO A 237 1.53 -4.79 -19.65
C PRO A 237 0.03 -4.63 -19.40
N TYR A 238 -0.71 -5.73 -19.18
CA TYR A 238 -2.16 -5.74 -19.05
C TYR A 238 -2.63 -5.73 -17.60
N PRO A 239 -3.80 -5.14 -17.30
CA PRO A 239 -4.37 -5.17 -15.97
C PRO A 239 -4.61 -6.61 -15.52
N THR A 240 -4.06 -6.97 -14.36
CA THR A 240 -4.11 -8.33 -13.81
C THR A 240 -4.71 -8.30 -12.42
N ASN A 241 -5.73 -9.13 -12.19
CA ASN A 241 -6.33 -9.36 -10.88
C ASN A 241 -5.63 -10.53 -10.20
N TYR A 242 -4.99 -10.26 -9.09
CA TYR A 242 -4.22 -11.25 -8.35
C TYR A 242 -4.35 -11.04 -6.84
N GLN A 243 -4.00 -12.08 -6.12
CA GLN A 243 -3.84 -12.03 -4.68
C GLN A 243 -2.42 -12.45 -4.34
N LEU A 244 -1.61 -11.48 -3.89
CA LEU A 244 -0.23 -11.71 -3.49
C LEU A 244 -0.11 -11.60 -1.98
N SER A 245 0.56 -12.58 -1.39
CA SER A 245 1.16 -12.46 -0.08
C SER A 245 2.47 -11.71 -0.22
N MET A 246 2.51 -10.46 0.24
CA MET A 246 3.74 -9.64 0.26
C MET A 246 4.23 -9.48 1.69
N VAL A 247 5.50 -9.78 1.89
CA VAL A 247 6.21 -9.47 3.14
C VAL A 247 6.30 -7.94 3.27
N ASN A 248 5.95 -7.38 4.41
CA ASN A 248 6.13 -5.95 4.67
C ASN A 248 7.63 -5.65 4.86
N ASN A 249 8.29 -5.33 3.78
CA ASN A 249 9.76 -5.31 3.65
C ASN A 249 10.52 -4.46 4.68
N ARG A 250 9.89 -3.47 5.33
CA ARG A 250 10.59 -2.60 6.29
C ARG A 250 10.50 -3.12 7.71
N ASP A 251 9.31 -3.38 8.20
CA ASP A 251 9.08 -3.76 9.60
C ASP A 251 9.58 -5.18 9.85
N ASP A 252 9.42 -6.08 8.88
CA ASP A 252 10.00 -7.42 8.96
C ASP A 252 11.53 -7.37 8.95
N ALA A 253 12.13 -6.54 8.10
CA ALA A 253 13.59 -6.34 8.09
C ALA A 253 14.11 -5.71 9.40
N LEU A 254 13.30 -4.86 10.06
CA LEU A 254 13.60 -4.29 11.37
C LEU A 254 13.52 -5.35 12.48
N ILE A 255 12.47 -6.17 12.47
CA ILE A 255 12.30 -7.29 13.41
C ILE A 255 13.43 -8.30 13.23
N ASP A 256 13.79 -8.62 11.99
CA ASP A 256 14.91 -9.52 11.72
C ASP A 256 16.24 -8.97 12.22
N ALA A 257 16.54 -7.70 11.90
CA ALA A 257 17.76 -7.04 12.36
C ALA A 257 17.83 -6.95 13.89
N PHE A 258 16.69 -6.68 14.55
CA PHE A 258 16.59 -6.68 16.01
C PHE A 258 16.86 -8.06 16.61
N CYS A 259 16.24 -9.09 16.06
CA CYS A 259 16.38 -10.47 16.54
C CYS A 259 17.80 -11.01 16.29
N ASP A 260 18.41 -10.62 15.19
CA ASP A 260 19.78 -10.98 14.86
C ASP A 260 20.83 -10.12 15.61
N LYS A 261 20.36 -9.17 16.43
CA LYS A 261 21.20 -8.20 17.16
C LYS A 261 22.06 -7.33 16.21
N ASP A 262 21.62 -7.15 14.97
CA ASP A 262 22.26 -6.31 13.97
C ASP A 262 21.75 -4.86 14.09
N PHE A 263 22.20 -4.19 15.13
CA PHE A 263 21.76 -2.84 15.46
C PHE A 263 22.25 -1.78 14.44
N GLU A 264 23.31 -2.04 13.69
CA GLU A 264 23.76 -1.15 12.59
C GLU A 264 22.76 -1.17 11.44
N LYS A 265 22.25 -2.35 11.08
CA LYS A 265 21.21 -2.50 10.08
C LYS A 265 19.89 -1.86 10.53
N MET A 266 19.53 -2.01 11.81
CA MET A 266 18.36 -1.32 12.38
C MET A 266 18.48 0.20 12.25
N LYS A 267 19.64 0.77 12.58
CA LYS A 267 19.91 2.19 12.46
C LYS A 267 19.70 2.71 11.02
N GLN A 268 20.14 1.94 10.03
CA GLN A 268 19.93 2.28 8.62
C GLN A 268 18.46 2.20 8.19
N LEU A 269 17.75 1.15 8.61
CA LEU A 269 16.37 0.91 8.23
C LEU A 269 15.37 1.88 8.88
N ALA A 270 15.57 2.20 10.15
CA ALA A 270 14.65 3.02 10.94
C ALA A 270 15.07 4.50 11.03
N TYR A 271 16.23 4.87 10.47
CA TYR A 271 16.81 6.21 10.62
C TYR A 271 16.97 6.64 12.09
N ILE A 272 17.38 5.70 12.94
CA ILE A 272 17.53 5.88 14.37
C ILE A 272 18.79 6.70 14.65
N ASP A 273 18.75 7.57 15.65
CA ASP A 273 19.89 8.37 16.06
C ASP A 273 20.94 7.55 16.87
N ASN A 274 22.08 8.17 17.14
CA ASN A 274 23.17 7.50 17.87
C ASN A 274 22.82 7.27 19.35
N GLU A 275 21.97 8.09 19.94
CA GLU A 275 21.59 7.99 21.35
C GLU A 275 20.71 6.76 21.59
N TRP A 276 19.69 6.58 20.77
CA TRP A 276 18.87 5.38 20.78
C TRP A 276 19.68 4.11 20.52
N PHE A 277 20.63 4.19 19.60
CA PHE A 277 21.53 3.08 19.27
C PHE A 277 22.42 2.65 20.43
N GLU A 278 22.95 3.59 21.20
CA GLU A 278 23.71 3.32 22.42
C GLU A 278 22.82 2.84 23.58
N GLU A 279 21.58 3.31 23.63
CA GLU A 279 20.59 2.89 24.61
C GLU A 279 20.19 1.43 24.42
N ILE A 280 19.87 1.02 23.19
CA ILE A 280 19.50 -0.37 22.89
C ILE A 280 20.64 -1.36 23.15
N LYS A 281 21.89 -0.98 22.96
CA LYS A 281 23.05 -1.81 23.28
C LYS A 281 23.18 -2.06 24.78
N LYS A 282 22.83 -1.08 25.60
CA LYS A 282 22.95 -1.13 27.07
C LYS A 282 21.70 -1.63 27.76
N ALA A 283 20.55 -1.57 27.11
CA ALA A 283 19.26 -1.97 27.63
C ALA A 283 19.25 -3.45 28.05
N ASP A 284 18.51 -3.76 29.11
CA ASP A 284 18.15 -5.15 29.42
C ASP A 284 17.13 -5.69 28.41
N ASN A 285 16.80 -6.98 28.51
CA ASN A 285 15.90 -7.60 27.54
C ASN A 285 14.48 -7.02 27.55
N HIS A 286 14.01 -6.53 28.70
CA HIS A 286 12.68 -5.93 28.81
C HIS A 286 12.65 -4.57 28.08
N HIS A 287 13.62 -3.72 28.36
CA HIS A 287 13.72 -2.41 27.72
C HIS A 287 14.02 -2.47 26.23
N LYS A 288 14.78 -3.49 25.78
CA LYS A 288 14.93 -3.77 24.33
C LYS A 288 13.61 -4.06 23.63
N LYS A 289 12.68 -4.76 24.31
CA LYS A 289 11.34 -5.01 23.77
C LYS A 289 10.56 -3.70 23.59
N GLU A 290 10.55 -2.84 24.60
CA GLU A 290 9.86 -1.54 24.56
C GLU A 290 10.42 -0.68 23.44
N LEU A 291 11.74 -0.60 23.30
CA LEU A 291 12.39 0.14 22.21
C LEU A 291 12.07 -0.40 20.80
N LEU A 292 11.91 -1.72 20.65
CA LEU A 292 11.44 -2.29 19.39
C LEU A 292 10.00 -1.86 19.07
N GLU A 293 9.13 -1.88 20.08
CA GLU A 293 7.72 -1.51 19.93
C GLU A 293 7.54 -0.04 19.55
N GLU A 294 8.51 0.83 19.87
CA GLU A 294 8.49 2.24 19.46
C GLU A 294 8.80 2.48 17.98
N ILE A 295 9.58 1.59 17.36
CA ILE A 295 10.07 1.81 15.97
C ILE A 295 9.31 1.01 14.90
N VAL A 296 8.55 0.00 15.29
CA VAL A 296 7.72 -0.81 14.37
C VAL A 296 6.30 -0.28 14.36
N SER A 297 5.68 -0.25 13.20
CA SER A 297 4.30 0.23 13.04
C SER A 297 3.23 -0.77 13.48
N TYR A 298 3.60 -1.92 13.98
CA TYR A 298 2.67 -2.93 14.50
C TYR A 298 2.34 -2.67 15.97
N SER A 299 1.06 -2.80 16.35
CA SER A 299 0.72 -3.02 17.74
C SER A 299 0.98 -4.49 18.07
N PHE A 300 2.00 -4.74 18.86
CA PHE A 300 2.31 -6.10 19.29
C PHE A 300 1.22 -6.62 20.24
N GLU A 301 0.78 -7.86 20.03
CA GLU A 301 0.03 -8.57 21.07
C GLU A 301 0.93 -8.73 22.29
N GLU A 302 0.43 -8.44 23.47
CA GLU A 302 1.20 -8.62 24.71
C GLU A 302 1.67 -10.05 24.85
N LEU A 303 2.96 -10.27 24.69
CA LEU A 303 3.62 -11.52 25.07
C LEU A 303 3.98 -11.49 26.56
N PRO A 304 4.00 -12.66 27.25
CA PRO A 304 4.38 -12.71 28.66
C PRO A 304 5.75 -12.09 28.93
N ASN A 305 5.84 -11.26 29.98
CA ASN A 305 7.08 -10.55 30.34
C ASN A 305 8.20 -11.46 30.87
N ASP A 306 7.89 -12.72 31.22
CA ASP A 306 8.83 -13.73 31.71
C ASP A 306 9.58 -14.47 30.58
N LEU A 307 9.33 -14.14 29.31
CA LEU A 307 10.06 -14.72 28.20
C LEU A 307 11.49 -14.18 28.15
N ASP A 308 12.46 -15.08 27.96
CA ASP A 308 13.81 -14.67 27.62
C ASP A 308 13.84 -13.96 26.25
N PHE A 309 14.88 -13.16 26.02
CA PHE A 309 14.96 -12.31 24.82
C PHE A 309 14.95 -13.11 23.51
N ASP A 310 15.66 -14.23 23.45
CA ASP A 310 15.77 -15.03 22.22
C ASP A 310 14.42 -15.71 21.89
N THR A 311 13.70 -16.20 22.89
CA THR A 311 12.32 -16.72 22.72
C THR A 311 11.34 -15.61 22.34
N TYR A 312 11.45 -14.42 22.94
CA TYR A 312 10.63 -13.28 22.55
C TYR A 312 10.83 -12.91 21.09
N CYS A 313 12.07 -12.81 20.63
CA CYS A 313 12.41 -12.55 19.22
C CYS A 313 11.83 -13.62 18.30
N LEU A 314 12.01 -14.89 18.63
CA LEU A 314 11.49 -16.00 17.85
C LEU A 314 9.96 -15.93 17.72
N PHE A 315 9.24 -15.66 18.81
CA PHE A 315 7.79 -15.54 18.79
C PHE A 315 7.33 -14.30 18.04
N THR A 316 8.03 -13.19 18.19
CA THR A 316 7.76 -11.97 17.43
C THR A 316 7.89 -12.20 15.93
N LYS A 317 8.98 -12.82 15.47
CA LYS A 317 9.13 -13.21 14.06
C LYS A 317 7.96 -14.08 13.59
N LEU A 318 7.61 -15.12 14.32
CA LEU A 318 6.53 -16.03 13.96
C LEU A 318 5.13 -15.39 13.99
N LEU A 319 4.86 -14.46 14.89
CA LEU A 319 3.56 -13.77 14.99
C LEU A 319 3.38 -12.70 13.91
N TYR A 320 4.44 -11.94 13.61
CA TYR A 320 4.34 -10.70 12.82
C TYR A 320 4.95 -10.77 11.43
N SER A 321 5.65 -11.85 11.06
CA SER A 321 5.91 -12.11 9.64
C SER A 321 4.57 -12.37 8.91
N LYS A 322 3.74 -11.32 8.83
CA LYS A 322 2.47 -11.39 8.12
C LYS A 322 2.70 -11.03 6.68
N ASP A 323 2.47 -12.00 5.86
CA ASP A 323 2.19 -11.75 4.46
C ASP A 323 1.01 -10.78 4.32
N VAL A 324 1.27 -9.56 3.91
CA VAL A 324 0.21 -8.62 3.58
C VAL A 324 -0.43 -9.07 2.27
N LEU A 325 -1.69 -9.45 2.34
CA LEU A 325 -2.48 -9.80 1.17
C LEU A 325 -2.77 -8.55 0.33
N VAL A 326 -2.01 -8.39 -0.75
CA VAL A 326 -2.29 -7.35 -1.75
C VAL A 326 -3.27 -7.94 -2.76
N LYS A 327 -4.48 -7.39 -2.80
CA LYS A 327 -5.49 -7.71 -3.80
C LYS A 327 -5.58 -6.59 -4.83
N ASP A 328 -5.58 -6.98 -6.09
CA ASP A 328 -5.98 -6.11 -7.18
C ASP A 328 -7.35 -6.55 -7.70
N ASP A 329 -8.41 -5.75 -7.46
CA ASP A 329 -9.80 -6.04 -7.81
C ASP A 329 -10.31 -5.17 -8.97
N THR A 330 -9.49 -4.90 -9.99
CA THR A 330 -9.95 -4.17 -11.18
C THR A 330 -11.06 -4.94 -11.91
N LEU A 331 -12.10 -4.22 -12.36
CA LEU A 331 -13.32 -4.80 -12.91
C LEU A 331 -13.12 -5.54 -14.25
N ASP A 332 -12.16 -5.11 -15.07
CA ASP A 332 -11.82 -5.76 -16.35
C ASP A 332 -10.32 -6.05 -16.38
N SER A 333 -9.94 -7.21 -15.90
CA SER A 333 -8.55 -7.63 -15.74
C SER A 333 -8.40 -9.14 -15.98
N ILE A 334 -7.18 -9.55 -16.33
CA ILE A 334 -6.78 -10.95 -16.41
C ILE A 334 -6.76 -11.52 -14.98
N PHE A 335 -7.39 -12.66 -14.78
CA PHE A 335 -7.33 -13.34 -13.49
C PHE A 335 -6.04 -14.15 -13.38
N MET A 336 -5.34 -14.02 -12.26
CA MET A 336 -4.18 -14.84 -11.96
C MET A 336 -4.24 -15.35 -10.52
N THR A 337 -4.03 -16.66 -10.34
CA THR A 337 -4.10 -17.29 -9.03
C THR A 337 -3.23 -18.56 -8.99
N THR A 338 -2.99 -19.07 -7.79
CA THR A 338 -2.28 -20.36 -7.64
C THR A 338 -3.25 -21.53 -7.75
N TYR A 339 -2.71 -22.72 -8.03
CA TYR A 339 -3.50 -23.96 -8.00
C TYR A 339 -4.12 -24.25 -6.62
N LYS A 340 -3.61 -23.67 -5.56
CA LYS A 340 -4.14 -23.84 -4.19
C LYS A 340 -5.48 -23.12 -3.97
N THR A 341 -5.75 -22.08 -4.75
CA THR A 341 -6.97 -21.24 -4.65
C THR A 341 -7.69 -21.15 -5.99
N PRO A 342 -8.16 -22.28 -6.56
CA PRO A 342 -8.74 -22.29 -7.89
C PRO A 342 -10.09 -21.59 -7.96
N ILE A 343 -10.31 -20.80 -9.01
CA ILE A 343 -11.59 -20.13 -9.29
C ILE A 343 -12.42 -21.01 -10.23
N VAL A 344 -13.26 -21.86 -9.66
CA VAL A 344 -14.02 -22.86 -10.43
C VAL A 344 -15.49 -22.49 -10.73
N PHE A 345 -15.96 -21.37 -10.19
CA PHE A 345 -17.36 -20.92 -10.32
C PHE A 345 -17.57 -19.87 -11.42
N LYS A 346 -16.53 -19.47 -12.11
CA LYS A 346 -16.57 -18.56 -13.26
C LYS A 346 -16.12 -19.31 -14.49
N THR A 347 -16.84 -19.12 -15.60
CA THR A 347 -16.43 -19.66 -16.90
C THR A 347 -15.53 -18.66 -17.61
N PHE A 348 -14.38 -19.10 -18.05
CA PHE A 348 -13.42 -18.31 -18.81
C PHE A 348 -13.40 -18.78 -20.28
N LYS A 349 -13.05 -17.92 -21.21
CA LYS A 349 -12.85 -18.32 -22.60
C LYS A 349 -11.55 -19.12 -22.76
N HIS A 350 -10.49 -18.73 -22.00
CA HIS A 350 -9.22 -19.42 -22.05
C HIS A 350 -8.59 -19.53 -20.66
N VAL A 351 -8.15 -20.74 -20.34
CA VAL A 351 -7.43 -21.07 -19.12
C VAL A 351 -5.98 -21.39 -19.46
N PHE A 352 -5.04 -20.79 -18.76
CA PHE A 352 -3.62 -21.11 -18.81
C PHE A 352 -3.21 -21.83 -17.53
N CYS A 353 -2.53 -22.97 -17.68
CA CYS A 353 -1.97 -23.74 -16.58
C CYS A 353 -0.46 -23.83 -16.77
N LEU A 354 0.30 -23.07 -15.97
CA LEU A 354 1.74 -22.92 -16.10
C LEU A 354 2.51 -23.69 -15.01
N GLY A 355 3.78 -24.01 -15.27
CA GLY A 355 4.65 -24.65 -14.29
C GLY A 355 4.22 -26.07 -13.93
N LEU A 356 3.78 -26.84 -14.94
CA LEU A 356 3.38 -28.24 -14.73
C LEU A 356 4.59 -29.16 -14.73
N ASN A 357 5.56 -28.83 -13.89
CA ASN A 357 6.80 -29.56 -13.71
C ASN A 357 6.76 -30.46 -12.47
N GLU A 358 7.61 -31.51 -12.47
CA GLU A 358 7.88 -32.30 -11.28
C GLU A 358 8.39 -31.39 -10.15
N ASP A 359 7.92 -31.58 -8.94
CA ASP A 359 8.19 -30.79 -7.73
C ASP A 359 7.59 -29.35 -7.71
N GLU A 360 7.02 -28.84 -8.81
CA GLU A 360 6.29 -27.56 -8.82
C GLU A 360 4.77 -27.75 -8.69
N TYR A 361 4.15 -28.51 -9.64
CA TYR A 361 2.73 -28.85 -9.54
C TYR A 361 2.41 -30.18 -10.29
N PRO A 362 1.74 -31.14 -9.64
CA PRO A 362 1.29 -31.16 -8.24
C PRO A 362 2.43 -30.96 -7.25
N SER A 363 2.16 -30.20 -6.17
CA SER A 363 3.18 -29.93 -5.17
C SER A 363 3.57 -31.22 -4.44
N LYS A 364 4.87 -31.38 -4.21
CA LYS A 364 5.35 -32.50 -3.40
C LYS A 364 4.84 -32.34 -1.97
N ILE A 365 3.95 -33.22 -1.56
CA ILE A 365 3.46 -33.23 -0.18
C ILE A 365 4.57 -33.83 0.69
N SER A 366 5.22 -32.97 1.49
CA SER A 366 6.26 -33.41 2.42
C SER A 366 5.66 -34.22 3.57
N GLU A 367 6.36 -35.27 3.99
CA GLU A 367 6.06 -35.94 5.26
C GLU A 367 6.35 -35.01 6.43
N SER A 368 5.60 -35.15 7.52
CA SER A 368 5.91 -34.47 8.77
C SER A 368 7.31 -34.84 9.26
N ALA A 369 8.05 -33.85 9.74
CA ALA A 369 9.39 -34.07 10.26
C ALA A 369 9.42 -35.02 11.48
N LEU A 370 8.33 -35.10 12.23
CA LEU A 370 8.25 -35.91 13.45
C LEU A 370 7.40 -37.17 13.31
N ILE A 371 6.47 -37.23 12.36
CA ILE A 371 5.56 -38.39 12.17
C ILE A 371 5.58 -38.80 10.70
N LEU A 372 6.12 -39.98 10.45
CA LEU A 372 6.24 -40.50 9.08
C LEU A 372 4.89 -41.04 8.57
N ASN A 373 4.69 -41.00 7.26
CA ASN A 373 3.48 -41.51 6.61
C ASN A 373 3.27 -43.02 6.90
N SER A 374 4.35 -43.79 6.94
CA SER A 374 4.31 -45.23 7.27
C SER A 374 3.75 -45.49 8.67
N GLU A 375 3.97 -44.60 9.62
CA GLU A 375 3.46 -44.71 11.00
C GLU A 375 1.97 -44.37 11.08
N LEU A 376 1.44 -43.63 10.09
CA LEU A 376 0.03 -43.26 10.04
C LEU A 376 -0.86 -44.34 9.38
N ILE A 377 -0.30 -45.26 8.59
CA ILE A 377 -1.06 -46.29 7.88
C ILE A 377 -2.04 -47.04 8.80
N PRO A 378 -1.68 -47.46 10.04
CA PRO A 378 -2.61 -48.20 10.91
C PRO A 378 -3.89 -47.44 11.28
N PHE A 379 -3.86 -46.10 11.26
CA PHE A 379 -4.96 -45.26 11.70
C PHE A 379 -5.91 -44.86 10.56
N TYR A 380 -5.51 -45.03 9.27
CA TYR A 380 -6.26 -44.57 8.12
C TYR A 380 -6.61 -45.74 7.17
N LYS A 381 -7.84 -46.25 7.22
CA LYS A 381 -8.30 -47.41 6.44
C LYS A 381 -8.38 -47.15 4.93
N GLU A 382 -8.63 -45.90 4.52
CA GLU A 382 -8.88 -45.50 3.13
C GLU A 382 -7.70 -44.70 2.52
N GLY A 383 -6.52 -44.83 3.11
CA GLY A 383 -5.30 -44.10 2.71
C GLY A 383 -4.96 -42.93 3.61
N THR A 384 -3.67 -42.72 3.81
CA THR A 384 -3.11 -41.68 4.68
C THR A 384 -3.44 -40.27 4.12
N PRO A 385 -3.34 -39.23 4.96
CA PRO A 385 -3.54 -37.83 4.51
C PRO A 385 -2.70 -37.46 3.30
N ILE A 386 -1.47 -37.93 3.21
CA ILE A 386 -0.58 -37.66 2.06
C ILE A 386 -1.18 -38.19 0.77
N ILE A 387 -1.59 -39.47 0.72
CA ILE A 387 -2.18 -40.09 -0.49
C ILE A 387 -3.50 -39.36 -0.87
N ARG A 388 -4.32 -39.05 0.11
CA ARG A 388 -5.63 -38.43 -0.15
C ARG A 388 -5.51 -36.98 -0.59
N ASN A 389 -4.57 -36.23 -0.04
CA ASN A 389 -4.29 -34.86 -0.45
C ASN A 389 -3.65 -34.79 -1.84
N SER A 390 -2.81 -35.77 -2.21
CA SER A 390 -2.29 -35.90 -3.58
C SER A 390 -3.43 -36.12 -4.58
N ASN A 391 -4.38 -37.02 -4.27
CA ASN A 391 -5.56 -37.24 -5.12
C ASN A 391 -6.45 -36.01 -5.23
N LEU A 392 -6.50 -35.18 -4.17
CA LEU A 392 -7.23 -33.92 -4.19
C LEU A 392 -6.63 -32.92 -5.20
N GLU A 393 -5.31 -32.84 -5.32
CA GLU A 393 -4.66 -31.95 -6.31
C GLU A 393 -5.02 -32.37 -7.75
N TRP A 394 -5.12 -33.67 -8.02
CA TRP A 394 -5.61 -34.16 -9.32
C TRP A 394 -7.05 -33.72 -9.59
N LYS A 395 -7.93 -33.85 -8.60
CA LYS A 395 -9.32 -33.41 -8.71
C LYS A 395 -9.41 -31.89 -8.95
N ILE A 396 -8.59 -31.09 -8.28
CA ILE A 396 -8.52 -29.64 -8.48
C ILE A 396 -8.19 -29.32 -9.94
N MET A 397 -7.18 -29.96 -10.51
CA MET A 397 -6.82 -29.75 -11.91
C MET A 397 -7.94 -30.16 -12.86
N GLU A 398 -8.58 -31.29 -12.64
CA GLU A 398 -9.73 -31.72 -13.45
C GLU A 398 -10.87 -30.68 -13.44
N ASP A 399 -11.15 -30.10 -12.29
CA ASP A 399 -12.20 -29.10 -12.14
C ASP A 399 -11.77 -27.73 -12.74
N ILE A 400 -10.51 -27.34 -12.64
CA ILE A 400 -9.97 -26.17 -13.36
C ILE A 400 -10.21 -26.34 -14.87
N LEU A 401 -9.90 -27.49 -15.41
CA LEU A 401 -10.04 -27.76 -16.83
C LEU A 401 -11.51 -27.80 -17.31
N LYS A 402 -12.47 -27.97 -16.40
CA LYS A 402 -13.91 -27.90 -16.70
C LYS A 402 -14.44 -26.45 -16.76
N THR A 403 -13.66 -25.44 -16.39
CA THR A 403 -14.10 -24.04 -16.35
C THR A 403 -13.99 -23.29 -17.66
N SER A 404 -13.42 -23.90 -18.72
CA SER A 404 -13.20 -23.26 -20.02
C SER A 404 -13.44 -24.22 -21.19
N ASN A 405 -13.68 -23.65 -22.37
CA ASN A 405 -13.71 -24.36 -23.64
C ASN A 405 -12.34 -24.43 -24.32
N GLN A 406 -11.37 -23.68 -23.84
CA GLN A 406 -10.02 -23.64 -24.39
C GLN A 406 -9.01 -23.51 -23.24
N TYR A 407 -7.96 -24.33 -23.31
CA TYR A 407 -6.87 -24.20 -22.36
C TYR A 407 -5.50 -24.48 -22.96
N THR A 408 -4.49 -23.91 -22.36
CA THR A 408 -3.07 -24.08 -22.67
C THR A 408 -2.37 -24.59 -21.41
N LEU A 409 -1.69 -25.72 -21.55
CA LEU A 409 -0.86 -26.28 -20.48
C LEU A 409 0.61 -26.15 -20.90
N THR A 410 1.45 -25.71 -19.95
CA THR A 410 2.86 -25.50 -20.22
C THR A 410 3.75 -26.13 -19.15
N CYS A 411 4.93 -26.56 -19.58
CA CYS A 411 6.02 -26.96 -18.71
C CYS A 411 7.35 -26.49 -19.29
N HIS A 412 8.36 -26.31 -18.45
CA HIS A 412 9.72 -25.95 -18.89
C HIS A 412 10.69 -27.09 -18.56
N PHE A 413 11.83 -27.15 -19.25
CA PHE A 413 12.77 -28.24 -19.11
C PHE A 413 14.15 -27.82 -18.60
N GLY A 414 14.35 -26.54 -18.30
CA GLY A 414 15.60 -26.03 -17.73
C GLY A 414 15.37 -25.05 -16.60
N SER A 415 16.16 -25.15 -15.53
CA SER A 415 16.27 -24.12 -14.51
C SER A 415 17.34 -23.09 -14.89
N LEU A 416 17.28 -21.88 -14.28
CA LEU A 416 18.34 -20.88 -14.44
C LEU A 416 19.69 -21.33 -13.87
N ALA A 417 19.69 -22.35 -12.99
CA ALA A 417 20.90 -22.99 -12.46
C ALA A 417 21.51 -24.02 -13.43
N GLY A 418 20.85 -24.30 -14.58
CA GLY A 418 21.32 -25.25 -15.57
C GLY A 418 20.87 -26.70 -15.30
N GLU A 419 19.93 -26.92 -14.39
CA GLU A 419 19.37 -28.24 -14.10
C GLU A 419 18.29 -28.59 -15.14
N GLU A 420 18.22 -29.85 -15.53
CA GLU A 420 17.14 -30.36 -16.36
C GLU A 420 15.92 -30.69 -15.49
N LEU A 421 14.77 -30.14 -15.86
CA LEU A 421 13.51 -30.34 -15.20
C LEU A 421 12.59 -31.25 -16.02
N LEU A 422 11.82 -32.08 -15.35
CA LEU A 422 10.90 -33.02 -15.97
C LEU A 422 9.45 -32.49 -15.90
N PRO A 423 8.64 -32.75 -16.95
CA PRO A 423 7.21 -32.50 -16.88
C PRO A 423 6.56 -33.37 -15.80
N SER A 424 5.63 -32.81 -15.05
CA SER A 424 4.90 -33.57 -14.03
C SER A 424 4.11 -34.74 -14.63
N LEU A 425 3.88 -35.76 -13.82
CA LEU A 425 3.06 -36.92 -14.21
C LEU A 425 1.64 -36.48 -14.62
N LEU A 426 1.09 -35.50 -13.96
CA LEU A 426 -0.21 -34.89 -14.27
C LEU A 426 -0.21 -34.27 -15.67
N TYR A 427 0.78 -33.48 -16.04
CA TYR A 427 0.92 -32.93 -17.39
C TYR A 427 0.97 -34.03 -18.44
N GLN A 428 1.80 -35.07 -18.21
CA GLN A 428 1.97 -36.18 -19.12
C GLN A 428 0.68 -36.97 -19.34
N GLN A 429 -0.09 -37.23 -18.28
CA GLN A 429 -1.37 -37.95 -18.37
C GLN A 429 -2.44 -37.14 -19.09
N ILE A 430 -2.57 -35.85 -18.80
CA ILE A 430 -3.54 -34.97 -19.49
C ILE A 430 -3.17 -34.81 -20.96
N LYS A 431 -1.88 -34.67 -21.27
CA LYS A 431 -1.39 -34.58 -22.64
C LYS A 431 -1.68 -35.87 -23.43
N GLY A 432 -1.43 -37.04 -22.86
CA GLY A 432 -1.59 -38.35 -23.49
C GLY A 432 -0.86 -38.40 -24.83
N SER A 433 -1.59 -38.76 -25.89
CA SER A 433 -1.07 -38.83 -27.28
C SER A 433 -1.11 -37.47 -28.04
N ASN A 434 -1.58 -36.39 -27.41
CA ASN A 434 -1.64 -35.11 -28.11
C ASN A 434 -0.23 -34.57 -28.41
N LYS A 435 -0.10 -33.85 -29.55
CA LYS A 435 1.17 -33.26 -29.94
C LYS A 435 1.51 -32.07 -29.02
N GLU A 436 2.75 -32.06 -28.57
CA GLU A 436 3.36 -30.96 -27.84
C GLU A 436 4.04 -30.02 -28.82
N LYS A 437 3.85 -28.72 -28.61
CA LYS A 437 4.49 -27.67 -29.37
C LYS A 437 5.73 -27.19 -28.61
N VAL A 438 6.84 -27.05 -29.32
CA VAL A 438 8.01 -26.40 -28.74
C VAL A 438 7.91 -24.91 -29.05
N TYR A 439 7.83 -24.10 -28.01
CA TYR A 439 7.87 -22.64 -28.17
C TYR A 439 9.29 -22.21 -28.48
N LYS A 440 9.46 -21.57 -29.61
CA LYS A 440 10.70 -20.88 -29.96
C LYS A 440 10.42 -19.38 -29.82
N GLU A 441 11.16 -18.75 -28.98
CA GLU A 441 11.14 -17.29 -28.87
C GLU A 441 11.58 -16.74 -30.25
N VAL A 442 10.67 -16.10 -30.93
CA VAL A 442 11.00 -15.35 -32.15
C VAL A 442 11.25 -13.92 -31.67
N ILE A 443 12.52 -13.59 -31.46
CA ILE A 443 12.92 -12.19 -31.32
C ILE A 443 12.74 -11.58 -32.71
N THR A 444 11.57 -11.11 -33.03
CA THR A 444 11.35 -10.18 -34.14
C THR A 444 11.83 -8.81 -33.68
N ILE A 445 13.07 -8.49 -34.03
CA ILE A 445 13.49 -7.09 -34.10
C ILE A 445 12.73 -6.55 -35.33
N GLY A 446 11.48 -6.21 -35.12
CA GLY A 446 10.65 -5.66 -36.21
C GLY A 446 10.93 -4.17 -36.31
N GLU A 447 11.12 -3.70 -37.54
CA GLU A 447 11.14 -2.26 -37.88
C GLU A 447 9.79 -1.57 -37.51
N ASP A 448 8.75 -2.33 -37.23
CA ASP A 448 7.39 -1.86 -36.87
C ASP A 448 7.22 -1.41 -35.40
N ILE A 449 8.26 -1.50 -34.56
CA ILE A 449 8.19 -1.10 -33.13
C ILE A 449 8.27 0.43 -32.95
N MET A 450 8.62 1.17 -34.01
CA MET A 450 8.76 2.63 -33.99
C MET A 450 7.43 3.42 -34.12
N GLU A 451 6.30 2.77 -34.28
CA GLU A 451 4.98 3.45 -34.36
C GLU A 451 4.30 3.74 -33.00
N GLY A 452 5.05 3.77 -31.91
CA GLY A 452 4.54 4.17 -30.61
C GLY A 452 4.41 5.68 -30.37
N ALA A 453 4.71 6.51 -31.35
CA ALA A 453 4.51 7.96 -31.24
C ALA A 453 3.01 8.25 -31.18
N VAL A 454 2.54 8.76 -30.06
CA VAL A 454 1.17 9.21 -29.92
C VAL A 454 0.99 10.46 -30.80
N GLU A 455 0.16 10.35 -31.86
CA GLU A 455 -0.09 11.46 -32.75
C GLU A 455 -0.82 12.61 -32.03
N PRO A 456 -0.49 13.87 -32.37
CA PRO A 456 -1.22 15.01 -31.83
C PRO A 456 -2.71 14.96 -32.15
N LEU A 457 -3.51 15.50 -31.24
CA LEU A 457 -4.96 15.55 -31.42
C LEU A 457 -5.35 16.43 -32.60
N ASN A 458 -6.11 15.90 -33.55
CA ASN A 458 -6.64 16.67 -34.69
C ASN A 458 -7.67 17.74 -34.26
N ASN A 459 -8.34 17.55 -33.12
CA ASN A 459 -9.30 18.51 -32.58
C ASN A 459 -9.17 18.60 -31.05
N PRO A 460 -8.18 19.33 -30.54
CA PRO A 460 -7.94 19.43 -29.09
C PRO A 460 -9.14 20.02 -28.33
N LYS A 461 -9.90 20.95 -28.93
CA LYS A 461 -11.05 21.59 -28.32
C LYS A 461 -12.17 20.63 -27.96
N ALA A 462 -12.24 19.47 -28.60
CA ALA A 462 -13.23 18.44 -28.24
C ALA A 462 -12.96 17.84 -26.87
N PHE A 463 -11.71 17.84 -26.42
CA PHE A 463 -11.27 17.26 -25.14
C PHE A 463 -11.08 18.30 -24.03
N TYR A 464 -10.64 19.51 -24.41
CA TYR A 464 -10.30 20.59 -23.48
C TYR A 464 -11.38 21.69 -23.47
N ASN A 465 -12.63 21.31 -23.21
CA ASN A 465 -13.71 22.26 -23.01
C ASN A 465 -13.79 22.70 -21.56
N LYS A 466 -13.09 23.77 -21.17
CA LYS A 466 -13.10 24.30 -19.82
C LYS A 466 -12.90 25.81 -19.74
N GLU A 467 -13.32 26.37 -18.61
CA GLU A 467 -13.38 27.79 -18.36
C GLU A 467 -12.01 28.41 -18.00
N GLY A 468 -11.05 27.62 -17.56
CA GLY A 468 -9.73 28.12 -17.19
C GLY A 468 -8.70 27.06 -16.82
N ILE A 469 -7.45 27.46 -16.68
CA ILE A 469 -6.27 26.64 -16.40
C ILE A 469 -5.82 26.87 -14.96
N SER A 470 -5.41 25.81 -14.27
CA SER A 470 -4.84 25.90 -12.91
C SER A 470 -3.31 25.75 -12.90
N PRO A 471 -2.59 26.24 -11.86
CA PRO A 471 -1.16 26.01 -11.74
C PRO A 471 -0.77 24.54 -11.73
N SER A 472 -1.53 23.70 -11.06
CA SER A 472 -1.30 22.25 -11.02
C SER A 472 -1.44 21.59 -12.39
N GLU A 473 -2.26 22.15 -13.26
CA GLU A 473 -2.39 21.69 -14.64
C GLU A 473 -1.14 22.04 -15.46
N VAL A 474 -0.59 23.25 -15.29
CA VAL A 474 0.68 23.65 -15.91
C VAL A 474 1.80 22.70 -15.47
N GLU A 475 1.92 22.42 -14.18
CA GLU A 475 2.92 21.49 -13.65
C GLU A 475 2.71 20.06 -14.20
N THR A 476 1.47 19.61 -14.34
CA THR A 476 1.16 18.27 -14.88
C THR A 476 1.55 18.16 -16.35
N PHE A 477 1.27 19.19 -17.16
CA PHE A 477 1.69 19.24 -18.56
C PHE A 477 3.22 19.23 -18.69
N ASN A 478 3.89 20.06 -17.90
CA ASN A 478 5.34 20.10 -17.86
C ASN A 478 5.96 18.78 -17.35
N ALA A 479 5.29 18.07 -16.47
CA ALA A 479 5.74 16.74 -16.06
C ALA A 479 5.59 15.71 -17.19
N CYS A 480 4.45 15.68 -17.89
CA CYS A 480 4.22 14.81 -19.04
C CYS A 480 2.96 15.24 -19.80
N PRO A 481 3.02 15.57 -21.11
CA PRO A 481 1.85 15.94 -21.91
C PRO A 481 0.78 14.83 -21.95
N TYR A 482 1.18 13.57 -22.01
CA TYR A 482 0.26 12.44 -22.02
C TYR A 482 -0.50 12.31 -20.67
N LYS A 483 0.21 12.45 -19.55
CA LYS A 483 -0.43 12.50 -18.22
C LYS A 483 -1.46 13.62 -18.14
N HIS A 484 -1.12 14.79 -18.68
CA HIS A 484 -2.03 15.93 -18.74
C HIS A 484 -3.28 15.60 -19.57
N PHE A 485 -3.13 14.97 -20.74
CA PHE A 485 -4.25 14.56 -21.58
C PHE A 485 -5.18 13.58 -20.86
N LEU A 486 -4.64 12.56 -20.19
CA LEU A 486 -5.44 11.60 -19.44
C LEU A 486 -6.21 12.26 -18.29
N SER A 487 -5.53 13.16 -17.55
CA SER A 487 -6.10 13.81 -16.36
C SER A 487 -7.12 14.90 -16.70
N TYR A 488 -6.79 15.77 -17.63
CA TYR A 488 -7.52 17.02 -17.91
C TYR A 488 -8.30 16.98 -19.23
N GLY A 489 -7.82 16.26 -20.23
CA GLY A 489 -8.50 16.05 -21.52
C GLY A 489 -9.58 14.98 -21.39
N LEU A 490 -9.20 13.76 -21.15
CA LEU A 490 -10.12 12.63 -20.98
C LEU A 490 -10.79 12.59 -19.60
N LYS A 491 -10.25 13.32 -18.61
CA LYS A 491 -10.74 13.39 -17.22
C LYS A 491 -10.85 12.01 -16.58
N ILE A 492 -9.92 11.12 -16.93
CA ILE A 492 -9.81 9.79 -16.32
C ILE A 492 -9.41 10.00 -14.87
N ARG A 493 -10.22 9.50 -13.97
CA ARG A 493 -9.88 9.46 -12.53
C ARG A 493 -9.30 8.10 -12.21
N PRO A 494 -8.04 8.03 -11.75
CA PRO A 494 -7.48 6.76 -11.29
C PRO A 494 -8.37 6.21 -10.19
N VAL A 495 -8.65 4.91 -10.27
CA VAL A 495 -9.36 4.21 -9.18
C VAL A 495 -8.37 4.08 -8.03
N ARG A 496 -8.29 5.10 -7.19
CA ARG A 496 -7.53 5.02 -5.96
C ARG A 496 -8.26 4.06 -5.03
N ARG A 497 -7.70 2.89 -4.85
CA ARG A 497 -8.25 1.86 -3.96
C ARG A 497 -8.26 2.32 -2.50
N LYS A 498 -7.34 3.19 -2.15
CA LYS A 498 -7.21 3.86 -0.87
C LYS A 498 -6.62 5.27 -1.11
N LEU A 499 -7.21 6.29 -0.53
CA LEU A 499 -6.51 7.56 -0.38
C LEU A 499 -5.23 7.26 0.41
N GLU A 500 -4.07 7.66 -0.13
CA GLU A 500 -2.84 7.58 0.66
C GLU A 500 -3.10 8.21 2.02
N THR A 501 -2.85 7.47 3.07
CA THR A 501 -3.10 7.89 4.46
C THR A 501 -2.52 9.28 4.75
N LYS A 502 -1.33 9.56 4.20
CA LYS A 502 -0.68 10.88 4.31
C LYS A 502 -1.48 12.01 3.64
N ALA A 503 -2.10 11.75 2.49
CA ALA A 503 -2.93 12.74 1.80
C ALA A 503 -4.22 13.03 2.57
N LYS A 504 -4.83 12.02 3.19
CA LYS A 504 -6.01 12.15 4.06
C LYS A 504 -5.72 13.05 5.26
N PHE A 505 -4.59 12.83 5.95
CA PHE A 505 -4.17 13.68 7.05
C PHE A 505 -3.71 15.08 6.62
N GLY A 506 -3.14 15.20 5.40
CA GLY A 506 -2.86 16.50 4.80
C GLY A 506 -4.14 17.32 4.60
N THR A 507 -5.18 16.75 3.99
CA THR A 507 -6.48 17.40 3.81
C THR A 507 -7.10 17.79 5.15
N LEU A 508 -7.09 16.88 6.13
CA LEU A 508 -7.58 17.16 7.48
C LEU A 508 -6.85 18.35 8.13
N MET A 509 -5.53 18.45 7.96
CA MET A 509 -4.74 19.57 8.47
C MET A 509 -5.21 20.90 7.85
N HIS A 510 -5.40 20.94 6.52
CA HIS A 510 -5.90 22.14 5.83
C HIS A 510 -7.30 22.52 6.33
N ASP A 511 -8.23 21.58 6.41
CA ASP A 511 -9.61 21.84 6.84
C ASP A 511 -9.66 22.37 8.29
N LEU A 512 -8.85 21.81 9.18
CA LEU A 512 -8.76 22.28 10.57
C LEU A 512 -8.10 23.65 10.68
N LEU A 513 -7.08 23.94 9.87
CA LEU A 513 -6.45 25.27 9.83
C LEU A 513 -7.39 26.32 9.24
N ASP A 514 -8.24 25.97 8.28
CA ASP A 514 -9.30 26.82 7.76
C ASP A 514 -10.32 27.17 8.84
N LEU A 515 -10.73 26.19 9.66
CA LEU A 515 -11.57 26.46 10.84
C LEU A 515 -10.91 27.39 11.85
N CYS A 516 -9.57 27.39 11.96
CA CYS A 516 -8.79 28.27 12.81
C CYS A 516 -8.50 29.65 12.17
N ALA A 517 -8.94 29.92 10.95
CA ALA A 517 -8.68 31.17 10.24
C ALA A 517 -8.97 32.45 11.07
N PRO A 518 -10.04 32.52 11.89
CA PRO A 518 -10.27 33.67 12.74
C PRO A 518 -9.12 34.01 13.71
N LEU A 519 -8.38 32.98 14.16
CA LEU A 519 -7.27 33.16 15.11
C LEU A 519 -6.03 33.86 14.50
N PHE A 520 -5.94 33.93 13.18
CA PHE A 520 -4.83 34.56 12.46
C PHE A 520 -5.08 36.04 12.11
N LYS A 521 -6.17 36.61 12.62
CA LYS A 521 -6.52 38.04 12.55
C LYS A 521 -6.05 38.79 13.80
N ASP A 522 -6.32 40.08 13.84
CA ASP A 522 -6.11 40.87 15.09
C ASP A 522 -6.96 40.31 16.24
N ASN A 523 -6.48 40.53 17.49
CA ASN A 523 -7.19 40.11 18.70
C ASN A 523 -7.45 38.61 18.81
N PHE A 524 -6.43 37.78 18.52
CA PHE A 524 -6.57 36.33 18.52
C PHE A 524 -7.11 35.75 19.86
N ILE A 525 -6.87 36.39 21.00
CA ILE A 525 -7.43 35.95 22.29
C ILE A 525 -8.95 36.06 22.31
N GLU A 526 -9.52 37.14 21.81
CA GLU A 526 -10.98 37.32 21.65
C GLU A 526 -11.59 36.28 20.71
N GLN A 527 -10.84 35.95 19.68
CA GLN A 527 -11.25 34.88 18.73
C GLN A 527 -11.21 33.52 19.38
N ILE A 528 -10.22 33.22 20.24
CA ILE A 528 -10.19 31.97 21.03
C ILE A 528 -11.45 31.91 21.92
N GLU A 529 -11.78 32.96 22.64
CA GLU A 529 -12.98 33.02 23.50
C GLU A 529 -14.27 32.78 22.69
N THR A 530 -14.34 33.32 21.47
CA THR A 530 -15.48 33.12 20.56
C THR A 530 -15.60 31.66 20.14
N MET A 531 -14.47 31.04 19.81
CA MET A 531 -14.44 29.62 19.43
C MET A 531 -14.74 28.70 20.63
N GLU A 532 -14.22 29.02 21.83
CA GLU A 532 -14.52 28.29 23.05
C GLU A 532 -16.02 28.28 23.37
N LYS A 533 -16.68 29.42 23.25
CA LYS A 533 -18.14 29.53 23.40
C LYS A 533 -18.86 28.64 22.39
N LYS A 534 -18.40 28.60 21.14
CA LYS A 534 -18.98 27.78 20.08
C LYS A 534 -18.88 26.28 20.42
N TYR A 535 -17.79 25.84 21.03
CA TYR A 535 -17.56 24.44 21.38
C TYR A 535 -17.84 24.12 22.87
N SER A 536 -18.42 25.06 23.63
CA SER A 536 -18.78 24.92 25.07
C SER A 536 -17.59 24.52 25.94
N LEU A 537 -16.44 25.16 25.72
CA LEU A 537 -15.20 24.95 26.46
C LEU A 537 -15.06 25.96 27.61
N ASP A 538 -14.33 25.57 28.68
CA ASP A 538 -14.01 26.45 29.79
C ASP A 538 -12.84 27.41 29.43
N SER A 539 -13.03 28.72 29.66
CA SER A 539 -12.03 29.77 29.37
C SER A 539 -11.20 30.20 30.57
N ASN A 540 -11.36 29.55 31.73
CA ASN A 540 -10.67 29.92 32.96
C ASN A 540 -9.25 29.34 33.09
N GLU A 541 -8.76 28.61 32.12
CA GLU A 541 -7.44 28.01 32.10
C GLU A 541 -6.40 28.89 31.42
N GLY A 542 -5.11 28.55 31.62
CA GLY A 542 -4.00 29.20 30.90
C GLY A 542 -4.09 28.96 29.39
N LEU A 543 -3.50 29.86 28.58
CA LEU A 543 -3.61 29.86 27.13
C LEU A 543 -3.24 28.52 26.49
N ASP A 544 -2.22 27.84 27.02
CA ASP A 544 -1.78 26.55 26.49
C ASP A 544 -2.86 25.47 26.65
N ASN A 545 -3.47 25.38 27.84
CA ASN A 545 -4.56 24.41 28.06
C ASN A 545 -5.79 24.74 27.22
N ARG A 546 -6.09 26.02 27.05
CA ARG A 546 -7.19 26.48 26.18
C ARG A 546 -6.99 26.02 24.74
N LEU A 547 -5.76 26.17 24.22
CA LEU A 547 -5.42 25.69 22.86
C LEU A 547 -5.49 24.16 22.74
N VAL A 548 -5.07 23.43 23.77
CA VAL A 548 -5.23 21.97 23.83
C VAL A 548 -6.70 21.56 23.76
N ASN A 549 -7.53 22.19 24.60
CA ASN A 549 -8.96 21.90 24.65
C ASN A 549 -9.66 22.25 23.35
N LEU A 550 -9.31 23.40 22.74
CA LEU A 550 -9.83 23.80 21.44
C LEU A 550 -9.42 22.84 20.32
N THR A 551 -8.15 22.43 20.30
CA THR A 551 -7.63 21.43 19.35
C THR A 551 -8.43 20.13 19.44
N ASN A 552 -8.60 19.60 20.63
CA ASN A 552 -9.33 18.36 20.83
C ASN A 552 -10.83 18.48 20.43
N ALA A 553 -11.44 19.62 20.70
CA ALA A 553 -12.83 19.88 20.29
C ALA A 553 -12.98 19.97 18.75
N LEU A 554 -12.04 20.65 18.08
CA LEU A 554 -12.01 20.77 16.63
C LEU A 554 -11.85 19.40 15.95
N ILE A 555 -10.87 18.62 16.38
CA ILE A 555 -10.62 17.26 15.84
C ILE A 555 -11.85 16.36 16.09
N LYS A 556 -12.43 16.42 17.27
CA LYS A 556 -13.62 15.64 17.61
C LYS A 556 -14.86 16.04 16.79
N SER A 557 -14.98 17.33 16.44
CA SER A 557 -16.08 17.81 15.59
C SER A 557 -15.96 17.34 14.12
N TYR A 558 -14.76 16.98 13.72
CA TYR A 558 -14.46 16.49 12.36
C TYR A 558 -14.55 14.96 12.36
N ASN A 559 -15.73 14.42 12.14
CA ASN A 559 -15.99 12.97 12.20
C ASN A 559 -15.10 12.21 11.20
N ILE A 560 -14.00 11.58 11.67
CA ILE A 560 -13.00 10.92 10.83
C ILE A 560 -13.24 9.42 10.83
N ASP A 561 -13.51 8.86 9.66
CA ASP A 561 -13.57 7.41 9.48
C ASP A 561 -12.13 6.86 9.33
N LEU A 562 -11.66 6.16 10.34
CA LEU A 562 -10.38 5.47 10.35
C LEU A 562 -10.58 4.02 9.90
N ILE A 563 -10.01 3.67 8.74
CA ILE A 563 -10.26 2.39 8.07
C ILE A 563 -9.27 1.31 8.52
N ASP A 564 -8.02 1.67 8.84
CA ASP A 564 -6.97 0.69 9.17
C ASP A 564 -6.02 1.13 10.31
N GLY A 565 -5.10 0.23 10.64
CA GLY A 565 -4.14 0.43 11.74
C GLY A 565 -3.14 1.58 11.50
N GLU A 566 -2.74 1.85 10.25
CA GLU A 566 -1.87 2.97 9.91
C GLU A 566 -2.57 4.31 10.16
N GLU A 567 -3.84 4.41 9.75
CA GLU A 567 -4.65 5.60 10.01
C GLU A 567 -4.87 5.83 11.51
N GLN A 568 -5.14 4.75 12.27
CA GLN A 568 -5.28 4.82 13.72
C GLN A 568 -3.98 5.26 14.41
N TYR A 569 -2.84 4.78 13.95
CA TYR A 569 -1.53 5.17 14.46
C TYR A 569 -1.25 6.65 14.19
N LEU A 570 -1.38 7.11 12.95
CA LEU A 570 -1.17 8.52 12.60
C LEU A 570 -2.15 9.44 13.31
N TYR A 571 -3.38 8.99 13.52
CA TYR A 571 -4.39 9.76 14.26
C TYR A 571 -4.00 10.01 15.72
N ARG A 572 -3.26 9.11 16.36
CA ARG A 572 -2.77 9.32 17.75
C ARG A 572 -1.82 10.52 17.86
N TYR A 573 -0.99 10.74 16.87
CA TYR A 573 0.00 11.83 16.86
C TYR A 573 -0.53 13.11 16.22
N PHE A 574 -1.58 13.01 15.45
CA PHE A 574 -2.16 14.13 14.73
C PHE A 574 -2.59 15.30 15.63
N PRO A 575 -3.24 15.10 16.80
CA PRO A 575 -3.60 16.20 17.70
C PRO A 575 -2.38 17.01 18.17
N THR A 576 -1.29 16.35 18.52
CA THR A 576 -0.04 17.01 18.93
C THR A 576 0.58 17.76 17.76
N GLN A 577 0.61 17.17 16.58
CA GLN A 577 1.12 17.82 15.37
C GLN A 577 0.28 19.05 15.01
N PHE A 578 -1.04 18.96 15.06
CA PHE A 578 -1.94 20.09 14.80
C PHE A 578 -1.78 21.20 15.83
N LEU A 579 -1.73 20.85 17.12
CA LEU A 579 -1.50 21.81 18.20
C LEU A 579 -0.18 22.58 18.03
N ASN A 580 0.91 21.86 17.73
CA ASN A 580 2.21 22.49 17.49
C ASN A 580 2.19 23.42 16.28
N THR A 581 1.55 22.98 15.18
CA THR A 581 1.33 23.81 13.99
C THR A 581 0.55 25.09 14.34
N LEU A 582 -0.53 24.96 15.10
CA LEU A 582 -1.36 26.10 15.51
C LEU A 582 -0.58 27.08 16.39
N LYS A 583 0.15 26.59 17.40
CA LYS A 583 0.98 27.40 18.29
C LYS A 583 2.04 28.19 17.51
N ILE A 584 2.74 27.55 16.57
CA ILE A 584 3.76 28.23 15.75
C ILE A 584 3.12 29.26 14.81
N LEU A 585 1.98 28.96 14.19
CA LEU A 585 1.30 29.95 13.34
C LEU A 585 0.80 31.16 14.15
N LEU A 586 0.36 30.97 15.40
CA LEU A 586 0.01 32.07 16.31
C LEU A 586 1.25 32.87 16.73
N TYR A 587 2.38 32.21 16.98
CA TYR A 587 3.67 32.87 17.22
C TYR A 587 4.08 33.72 16.02
N HIS A 588 3.95 33.23 14.77
CA HIS A 588 4.24 33.98 13.55
C HIS A 588 3.34 35.24 13.44
N VAL A 589 2.05 35.11 13.78
CA VAL A 589 1.12 36.26 13.80
C VAL A 589 1.50 37.27 14.88
N ALA A 590 1.92 36.83 16.07
CA ALA A 590 2.31 37.69 17.17
C ALA A 590 3.65 38.39 16.95
N SER A 591 4.58 37.73 16.24
CA SER A 591 5.93 38.24 16.00
C SER A 591 6.04 39.11 14.74
N GLY A 592 4.98 39.28 13.95
CA GLY A 592 4.97 40.10 12.74
C GLY A 592 3.71 40.98 12.64
N GLU A 593 3.59 41.70 11.53
CA GLU A 593 2.47 42.62 11.24
C GLU A 593 1.51 42.08 10.16
N PHE A 594 1.87 41.01 9.46
CA PHE A 594 0.99 40.42 8.48
C PHE A 594 -0.21 39.74 9.17
N ARG A 595 -1.42 40.05 8.74
CA ARG A 595 -2.68 39.49 9.25
C ARG A 595 -3.45 38.80 8.14
N LEU A 596 -4.13 37.72 8.48
CA LEU A 596 -4.97 36.94 7.56
C LEU A 596 -6.03 37.85 6.93
N ALA A 597 -6.01 37.96 5.60
CA ALA A 597 -7.00 38.67 4.81
C ALA A 597 -7.85 37.72 3.97
N TYR A 598 -7.25 36.72 3.37
CA TYR A 598 -7.91 35.77 2.47
C TYR A 598 -7.51 34.34 2.80
N HIS A 599 -8.48 33.42 2.87
CA HIS A 599 -8.23 32.00 3.09
C HIS A 599 -9.21 31.18 2.24
N GLU A 600 -8.72 30.07 1.68
CA GLU A 600 -9.50 29.19 0.82
C GLU A 600 -10.26 29.93 -0.30
N GLU A 601 -9.77 31.13 -0.67
CA GLU A 601 -10.43 31.99 -1.63
C GLU A 601 -10.16 31.53 -3.05
N LYS A 602 -11.23 31.32 -3.81
CA LYS A 602 -11.15 31.06 -5.23
C LYS A 602 -11.07 32.37 -5.99
N PHE A 603 -10.26 32.41 -7.01
CA PHE A 603 -10.14 33.55 -7.89
C PHE A 603 -10.06 33.14 -9.35
N ASP A 604 -10.47 34.05 -10.19
CA ASP A 604 -10.44 33.97 -11.63
C ASP A 604 -9.68 35.19 -12.16
N TYR A 605 -8.66 34.96 -12.97
CA TYR A 605 -7.80 36.00 -13.49
C TYR A 605 -7.48 35.77 -14.95
N ILE A 606 -7.54 36.81 -15.77
CA ILE A 606 -7.20 36.74 -17.19
C ILE A 606 -5.79 37.29 -17.39
N HIS A 607 -4.87 36.42 -17.85
CA HIS A 607 -3.52 36.78 -18.23
C HIS A 607 -3.32 36.59 -19.72
N ASN A 608 -3.12 37.71 -20.48
CA ASN A 608 -2.92 37.68 -21.94
C ASN A 608 -3.95 36.79 -22.68
N ASN A 609 -5.24 37.00 -22.43
CA ASN A 609 -6.36 36.21 -22.96
C ASN A 609 -6.47 34.74 -22.49
N VAL A 610 -5.63 34.32 -21.55
CA VAL A 610 -5.74 32.98 -20.94
C VAL A 610 -6.47 33.13 -19.61
N HIS A 611 -7.56 32.39 -19.46
CA HIS A 611 -8.31 32.28 -18.21
C HIS A 611 -7.57 31.42 -17.23
N PHE A 612 -7.37 31.92 -16.04
CA PHE A 612 -6.61 31.25 -15.00
C PHE A 612 -7.42 31.12 -13.72
N LEU A 613 -7.54 29.90 -13.22
CA LEU A 613 -8.31 29.58 -12.02
C LEU A 613 -7.38 29.12 -10.90
N GLY A 614 -7.61 29.61 -9.70
CA GLY A 614 -6.84 29.24 -8.53
C GLY A 614 -7.64 29.27 -7.25
N ARG A 615 -7.09 28.59 -6.24
CA ARG A 615 -7.55 28.64 -4.85
C ARG A 615 -6.32 28.78 -3.97
N ILE A 616 -6.32 29.76 -3.10
CA ILE A 616 -5.21 30.06 -2.20
C ILE A 616 -5.57 29.57 -0.81
N ASP A 617 -4.68 28.78 -0.19
CA ASP A 617 -4.86 28.32 1.18
C ASP A 617 -4.93 29.49 2.15
N ARG A 618 -3.93 30.39 2.09
CA ARG A 618 -3.86 31.56 2.95
C ARG A 618 -3.11 32.72 2.30
N ALA A 619 -3.65 33.92 2.42
CA ALA A 619 -2.98 35.17 2.09
C ALA A 619 -3.14 36.20 3.23
N ASP A 620 -2.03 36.72 3.70
CA ASP A 620 -1.94 37.73 4.76
C ASP A 620 -1.57 39.08 4.13
N VAL A 621 -2.08 40.14 4.69
CA VAL A 621 -1.84 41.53 4.22
C VAL A 621 -1.22 42.36 5.32
N TYR A 622 -0.23 43.18 4.97
CA TYR A 622 0.35 44.24 5.78
C TYR A 622 0.60 45.45 4.90
N LYS A 623 0.01 46.58 5.27
CA LYS A 623 -0.02 47.79 4.43
C LYS A 623 -0.50 47.45 3.00
N ASP A 624 0.33 47.77 2.01
CA ASP A 624 0.01 47.47 0.58
C ASP A 624 0.59 46.14 0.12
N TYR A 625 1.25 45.38 0.99
CA TYR A 625 1.92 44.14 0.63
C TYR A 625 1.07 42.91 0.95
N ILE A 626 1.10 41.90 0.07
CA ILE A 626 0.47 40.61 0.25
C ILE A 626 1.53 39.52 0.37
N LYS A 627 1.38 38.67 1.40
CA LYS A 627 2.16 37.45 1.62
C LYS A 627 1.24 36.25 1.40
N ILE A 628 1.61 35.34 0.52
CA ILE A 628 0.89 34.09 0.36
C ILE A 628 1.59 32.96 1.13
N MET A 629 0.80 32.08 1.69
CA MET A 629 1.25 30.90 2.41
C MET A 629 0.45 29.69 1.99
N ASP A 630 1.16 28.58 1.77
CA ASP A 630 0.56 27.29 1.41
C ASP A 630 1.07 26.23 2.39
N TYR A 631 0.15 25.44 2.95
CA TYR A 631 0.44 24.41 3.95
C TYR A 631 0.86 23.11 3.26
N LYS A 632 2.00 22.54 3.69
CA LYS A 632 2.50 21.28 3.12
C LYS A 632 2.74 20.25 4.22
N SER A 633 2.25 19.05 4.02
CA SER A 633 2.49 17.89 4.91
C SER A 633 3.85 17.22 4.67
N SER A 634 4.66 17.71 3.73
CA SER A 634 6.00 17.22 3.42
C SER A 634 6.99 18.40 3.43
N ASN A 635 8.29 18.12 3.59
CA ASN A 635 9.34 19.13 3.46
C ASN A 635 9.44 19.61 2.00
N LYS A 636 8.63 20.61 1.65
CA LYS A 636 8.67 21.24 0.33
C LYS A 636 9.48 22.52 0.39
N THR A 637 10.41 22.66 -0.54
CA THR A 637 11.20 23.89 -0.74
C THR A 637 10.80 24.54 -2.05
N LEU A 638 10.96 25.84 -2.15
CA LEU A 638 10.72 26.60 -3.38
C LEU A 638 12.05 26.82 -4.09
N ASP A 639 12.32 26.03 -5.10
CA ASP A 639 13.49 26.13 -5.98
C ASP A 639 13.16 27.01 -7.20
N LEU A 640 13.92 28.09 -7.40
CA LEU A 640 13.66 29.04 -8.49
C LEU A 640 14.06 28.49 -9.86
N ALA A 641 15.11 27.68 -9.93
CA ALA A 641 15.51 27.06 -11.20
C ALA A 641 14.44 26.06 -11.67
N MET A 642 13.90 25.25 -10.74
CA MET A 642 12.79 24.38 -11.03
C MET A 642 11.53 25.15 -11.44
N ALA A 643 11.27 26.31 -10.80
CA ALA A 643 10.11 27.13 -11.14
C ALA A 643 10.21 27.72 -12.55
N LEU A 644 11.41 28.12 -12.98
CA LEU A 644 11.68 28.60 -14.34
C LEU A 644 11.52 27.51 -15.40
N GLU A 645 11.64 26.23 -15.02
CA GLU A 645 11.39 25.07 -15.91
C GLU A 645 9.96 24.52 -15.81
N GLY A 646 9.06 25.27 -15.13
CA GLY A 646 7.62 24.97 -15.08
C GLY A 646 7.22 23.98 -14.00
N PHE A 647 8.07 23.80 -12.98
CA PHE A 647 7.78 23.03 -11.77
C PHE A 647 7.72 23.95 -10.55
N ASN A 648 6.99 23.61 -9.52
CA ASN A 648 6.80 24.50 -8.35
C ASN A 648 6.26 25.91 -8.70
N VAL A 649 5.48 26.03 -9.78
CA VAL A 649 4.98 27.30 -10.30
C VAL A 649 3.85 27.89 -9.47
N GLN A 650 3.17 27.06 -8.69
CA GLN A 650 1.94 27.38 -7.97
C GLN A 650 2.02 28.68 -7.16
N MET A 651 3.06 28.82 -6.33
CA MET A 651 3.18 29.98 -5.43
C MET A 651 3.41 31.30 -6.18
N ALA A 652 4.31 31.27 -7.17
CA ALA A 652 4.61 32.47 -7.96
C ALA A 652 3.40 32.92 -8.80
N MET A 653 2.70 31.99 -9.40
CA MET A 653 1.47 32.26 -10.14
C MET A 653 0.38 32.83 -9.23
N TYR A 654 0.15 32.23 -8.06
CA TYR A 654 -0.83 32.72 -7.11
C TYR A 654 -0.48 34.12 -6.59
N LEU A 655 0.80 34.40 -6.30
CA LEU A 655 1.21 35.73 -5.84
C LEU A 655 0.93 36.79 -6.91
N GLU A 656 1.28 36.55 -8.17
CA GLU A 656 0.99 37.47 -9.28
C GLU A 656 -0.50 37.75 -9.40
N MET A 657 -1.29 36.70 -9.39
CA MET A 657 -2.73 36.77 -9.66
C MET A 657 -3.45 37.50 -8.55
N ILE A 658 -3.22 37.15 -7.27
CA ILE A 658 -3.91 37.80 -6.16
C ILE A 658 -3.43 39.24 -5.99
N SER A 659 -2.13 39.52 -6.20
CA SER A 659 -1.62 40.89 -6.15
C SER A 659 -2.30 41.79 -7.19
N LYS A 660 -2.47 41.31 -8.40
CA LYS A 660 -3.20 42.04 -9.47
C LYS A 660 -4.70 42.16 -9.19
N HIS A 661 -5.34 41.05 -8.77
CA HIS A 661 -6.77 41.02 -8.50
C HIS A 661 -7.17 41.95 -7.34
N LYS A 662 -6.36 42.01 -6.29
CA LYS A 662 -6.61 42.84 -5.10
C LYS A 662 -5.92 44.18 -5.15
N ASN A 663 -5.14 44.51 -6.18
CA ASN A 663 -4.33 45.71 -6.36
C ASN A 663 -3.37 45.94 -5.17
N LEU A 664 -2.65 44.88 -4.79
CA LEU A 664 -1.67 44.85 -3.73
C LEU A 664 -0.26 44.58 -4.29
N LYS A 665 0.80 45.03 -3.57
CA LYS A 665 2.17 44.76 -3.92
C LYS A 665 2.54 43.33 -3.48
N LYS A 666 3.38 42.66 -4.26
CA LYS A 666 3.94 41.35 -3.93
C LYS A 666 4.89 41.47 -2.73
N GLY A 667 4.66 40.71 -1.67
CA GLY A 667 5.49 40.73 -0.46
C GLY A 667 6.27 39.45 -0.26
N ALA A 668 5.60 38.30 -0.20
CA ALA A 668 6.25 37.01 0.04
C ALA A 668 5.47 35.85 -0.51
N LEU A 669 6.21 34.75 -0.80
CA LEU A 669 5.68 33.45 -1.19
C LEU A 669 6.36 32.38 -0.35
N LEU A 670 5.58 31.74 0.54
CA LEU A 670 6.11 30.91 1.61
C LEU A 670 5.37 29.58 1.71
N TYR A 671 6.12 28.48 1.84
CA TYR A 671 5.59 27.20 2.28
C TYR A 671 5.71 27.06 3.79
N PHE A 672 4.63 26.65 4.43
CA PHE A 672 4.65 26.24 5.82
C PHE A 672 4.55 24.71 5.89
N ASN A 673 5.63 24.07 6.33
CA ASN A 673 5.69 22.63 6.47
C ASN A 673 5.07 22.21 7.81
N THR A 674 3.90 21.56 7.77
CA THR A 674 3.15 21.15 8.98
C THR A 674 3.72 19.89 9.62
N ARG A 675 4.68 19.21 8.96
CA ARG A 675 5.31 18.01 9.50
C ARG A 675 6.28 18.36 10.60
N THR A 676 6.19 17.66 11.74
CA THR A 676 7.17 17.79 12.82
C THR A 676 8.56 17.44 12.28
N ARG A 677 9.49 18.39 12.31
CA ARG A 677 10.90 18.12 12.04
C ARG A 677 11.47 17.40 13.25
N LYS A 678 12.30 16.35 13.04
CA LYS A 678 13.13 15.81 14.11
C LYS A 678 14.12 16.92 14.49
N LEU A 679 14.04 17.36 15.73
CA LEU A 679 15.08 18.21 16.30
C LEU A 679 16.28 17.32 16.61
N ASP A 680 17.48 17.74 16.24
CA ASP A 680 18.69 17.04 16.63
C ASP A 680 18.81 16.99 18.16
N ALA A 681 19.39 15.91 18.68
CA ALA A 681 19.37 15.55 20.11
C ALA A 681 19.97 16.58 21.09
N ASP A 682 20.64 17.61 20.59
CA ASP A 682 21.13 18.74 21.41
C ASP A 682 20.02 19.76 21.76
N GLY A 683 18.88 19.70 21.07
CA GLY A 683 17.73 20.56 21.33
C GLY A 683 16.79 19.96 22.36
N LYS A 684 16.96 20.28 23.63
CA LYS A 684 16.06 19.86 24.72
C LYS A 684 14.65 20.40 24.45
N MET A 685 13.81 19.54 23.95
CA MET A 685 12.38 19.77 23.99
C MET A 685 11.91 19.55 25.43
N ASN A 686 11.59 20.62 26.13
CA ASN A 686 10.95 20.51 27.42
C ASN A 686 9.55 19.90 27.22
N ILE A 687 9.23 18.84 27.96
CA ILE A 687 7.94 18.14 27.97
C ILE A 687 6.77 19.09 28.29
N ASP A 688 7.03 20.24 28.89
CA ASP A 688 6.06 21.26 29.29
C ASP A 688 5.71 22.28 28.18
N GLY A 689 6.23 22.10 26.97
CA GLY A 689 5.85 22.95 25.81
C GLY A 689 6.41 24.37 25.84
N THR A 690 7.37 24.65 26.70
CA THR A 690 8.11 25.93 26.63
C THR A 690 9.00 25.86 25.39
N SER A 691 8.80 26.82 24.44
CA SER A 691 9.56 26.91 23.22
C SER A 691 11.05 27.07 23.54
N SER A 692 11.86 26.09 23.19
CA SER A 692 13.29 26.29 23.02
C SER A 692 13.50 27.11 21.74
N GLU A 693 14.60 27.90 21.69
CA GLU A 693 14.96 28.63 20.45
C GLU A 693 15.01 27.69 19.22
N ASP A 694 15.30 26.44 19.42
CA ASP A 694 15.38 25.39 18.38
C ASP A 694 14.01 24.95 17.83
N PHE A 695 12.95 24.97 18.67
CA PHE A 695 11.60 24.64 18.24
C PHE A 695 11.05 25.65 17.22
N GLU A 696 11.23 26.95 17.48
CA GLU A 696 10.82 28.01 16.55
C GLU A 696 11.57 27.90 15.22
N ALA A 697 12.91 27.69 15.29
CA ALA A 697 13.73 27.51 14.10
C ALA A 697 13.37 26.27 13.28
N ALA A 698 12.90 25.20 13.93
CA ALA A 698 12.47 23.98 13.23
C ALA A 698 11.25 24.17 12.33
N TYR A 699 10.42 25.19 12.59
CA TYR A 699 9.26 25.54 11.80
C TYR A 699 9.45 26.81 10.93
N GLN A 700 10.70 27.20 10.68
CA GLN A 700 11.01 28.28 9.78
C GLN A 700 10.42 28.02 8.39
N MET A 701 9.70 29.03 7.85
CA MET A 701 9.01 28.91 6.57
C MET A 701 10.00 28.86 5.40
N GLU A 702 9.69 28.04 4.42
CA GLU A 702 10.46 27.88 3.20
C GLU A 702 9.88 28.74 2.09
N GLY A 703 10.68 29.54 1.43
CA GLY A 703 10.22 30.40 0.33
C GLY A 703 11.00 31.70 0.21
N TRP A 704 10.46 32.69 -0.48
CA TRP A 704 11.17 33.92 -0.83
C TRP A 704 10.39 35.16 -0.38
N LEU A 705 11.12 36.15 0.08
CA LEU A 705 10.56 37.42 0.50
C LEU A 705 11.05 38.54 -0.42
N LEU A 706 10.23 39.57 -0.57
CA LEU A 706 10.65 40.80 -1.21
C LEU A 706 11.63 41.58 -0.29
N GLU A 707 12.77 41.94 -0.85
CA GLU A 707 13.67 42.92 -0.29
C GLU A 707 13.28 44.27 -0.84
N ASP A 708 12.47 45.01 -0.07
CA ASP A 708 12.04 46.37 -0.41
C ASP A 708 12.97 47.45 0.22
N ASP A 709 13.05 48.61 -0.37
CA ASP A 709 13.94 49.73 0.05
C ASP A 709 13.80 50.14 1.52
N LYS A 710 12.61 49.91 2.09
CA LYS A 710 12.29 50.32 3.49
C LYS A 710 12.28 49.13 4.45
N HIS A 711 12.54 47.91 3.92
CA HIS A 711 12.48 46.67 4.67
C HIS A 711 11.12 46.40 5.34
N GLU A 712 10.03 46.97 4.78
CA GLU A 712 8.70 46.88 5.33
C GLU A 712 8.19 45.46 5.33
N VAL A 713 8.45 44.68 4.25
CA VAL A 713 8.04 43.29 4.14
C VAL A 713 8.77 42.42 5.14
N MET A 714 10.09 42.57 5.26
CA MET A 714 10.90 41.77 6.17
C MET A 714 10.53 42.01 7.63
N TYR A 715 10.36 43.27 8.02
CA TYR A 715 9.89 43.67 9.36
C TYR A 715 8.44 43.18 9.61
N GLY A 716 7.59 43.29 8.60
CA GLY A 716 6.21 42.81 8.69
C GLY A 716 6.10 41.33 8.87
N VAL A 717 7.06 40.52 8.38
CA VAL A 717 7.11 39.07 8.60
C VAL A 717 7.60 38.73 10.00
N ASP A 718 8.65 39.44 10.50
CA ASP A 718 9.20 39.17 11.81
C ASP A 718 9.85 40.46 12.39
N HIS A 719 9.36 40.88 13.55
CA HIS A 719 9.92 42.06 14.29
C HIS A 719 11.36 41.85 14.75
N ASN A 720 11.83 40.60 14.85
CA ASN A 720 13.23 40.30 15.16
C ASN A 720 14.19 40.53 13.97
N PHE A 721 13.64 41.00 12.83
CA PHE A 721 14.48 41.44 11.73
C PHE A 721 15.70 42.25 12.23
N PRO A 722 16.93 41.98 11.75
CA PRO A 722 17.28 41.19 10.59
C PRO A 722 17.53 39.68 10.85
N GLU A 723 17.47 39.19 12.07
CA GLU A 723 17.69 37.80 12.41
C GLU A 723 16.33 37.14 12.69
N SER A 724 15.73 36.56 11.63
CA SER A 724 14.40 35.96 11.74
C SER A 724 14.44 34.49 12.07
N LYS A 725 13.54 34.07 12.98
CA LYS A 725 13.20 32.68 13.25
C LYS A 725 12.02 32.18 12.39
N ILE A 726 11.32 33.07 11.69
CA ILE A 726 10.12 32.82 10.92
C ILE A 726 10.44 32.49 9.45
N ALA A 727 11.40 33.22 8.88
CA ALA A 727 11.77 33.07 7.48
C ALA A 727 13.29 33.17 7.30
N HIS A 728 13.80 32.69 6.16
CA HIS A 728 15.25 32.68 5.90
C HIS A 728 15.77 34.07 5.53
N MET A 729 16.05 34.88 6.53
CA MET A 729 16.67 36.20 6.39
C MET A 729 17.62 36.53 7.57
N ARG A 730 18.77 37.10 7.27
CA ARG A 730 19.78 37.56 8.26
C ARG A 730 20.62 38.67 7.70
N TYR A 731 21.19 39.51 8.58
CA TYR A 731 22.17 40.50 8.19
C TYR A 731 23.61 39.99 8.34
N VAL A 732 24.38 40.10 7.27
CA VAL A 732 25.78 39.66 7.23
C VAL A 732 26.69 40.87 7.40
N LYS A 733 27.19 41.12 8.59
CA LYS A 733 28.04 42.27 8.97
C LYS A 733 29.31 42.42 8.07
N SER A 734 29.90 41.30 7.67
CA SER A 734 31.11 41.28 6.80
C SER A 734 30.85 41.77 5.40
N LYS A 735 29.60 41.70 4.91
CA LYS A 735 29.19 42.09 3.57
C LYS A 735 28.36 43.39 3.56
N ASP A 736 28.02 43.91 4.71
CA ASP A 736 27.07 45.02 4.88
C ASP A 736 25.80 44.86 4.07
N ALA A 737 25.26 43.63 4.07
CA ALA A 737 24.14 43.25 3.23
C ALA A 737 23.26 42.22 3.92
N TYR A 738 21.97 42.16 3.51
CA TYR A 738 21.06 41.10 3.89
C TYR A 738 21.35 39.83 3.11
N SER A 739 21.15 38.72 3.73
CA SER A 739 21.35 37.37 3.13
C SER A 739 20.19 36.46 3.53
N GLY A 740 19.83 35.56 2.66
CA GLY A 740 18.74 34.61 2.84
C GLY A 740 18.01 34.36 1.54
N LYS A 741 16.74 33.99 1.64
CA LYS A 741 15.86 33.82 0.47
C LYS A 741 15.15 35.16 0.19
N LEU A 742 15.89 36.12 -0.37
CA LEU A 742 15.42 37.48 -0.65
C LEU A 742 15.46 37.75 -2.17
N LEU A 743 14.48 38.47 -2.68
CA LEU A 743 14.38 38.90 -4.07
C LEU A 743 14.01 40.39 -4.11
N THR A 744 14.73 41.19 -4.89
CA THR A 744 14.30 42.54 -5.24
C THR A 744 13.03 42.50 -6.12
N GLU A 745 12.28 43.57 -6.21
CA GLU A 745 11.07 43.65 -7.02
C GLU A 745 11.32 43.28 -8.49
N ASP A 746 12.43 43.72 -9.06
CA ASP A 746 12.82 43.43 -10.43
C ASP A 746 13.11 41.95 -10.62
N LYS A 747 13.88 41.32 -9.70
CA LYS A 747 14.17 39.86 -9.74
C LYS A 747 12.90 39.05 -9.62
N LEU A 748 11.99 39.42 -8.70
CA LEU A 748 10.71 38.74 -8.54
C LEU A 748 9.83 38.87 -9.79
N ASN A 749 9.77 40.05 -10.41
CA ASN A 749 8.99 40.25 -11.63
C ASN A 749 9.54 39.47 -12.81
N ARG A 750 10.87 39.37 -12.96
CA ARG A 750 11.51 38.53 -14.00
C ARG A 750 11.24 37.06 -13.79
N LEU A 751 11.37 36.58 -12.56
CA LEU A 751 11.03 35.20 -12.19
C LEU A 751 9.58 34.88 -12.61
N ILE A 752 8.65 35.72 -12.19
CA ILE A 752 7.22 35.52 -12.53
C ILE A 752 6.98 35.52 -14.03
N LYS A 753 7.59 36.43 -14.77
CA LYS A 753 7.51 36.48 -16.24
C LYS A 753 8.03 35.18 -16.86
N GLY A 754 9.17 34.66 -16.38
CA GLY A 754 9.72 33.39 -16.81
C GLY A 754 8.81 32.21 -16.57
N ILE A 755 8.15 32.18 -15.39
CA ILE A 755 7.21 31.13 -15.03
C ILE A 755 5.95 31.18 -15.91
N PHE A 756 5.39 32.35 -16.16
CA PHE A 756 4.20 32.48 -17.01
C PHE A 756 4.42 32.09 -18.47
N LYS A 757 5.68 31.99 -18.96
CA LYS A 757 6.03 31.41 -20.23
C LYS A 757 5.44 29.98 -20.38
N HIS A 758 5.49 29.17 -19.31
CA HIS A 758 4.99 27.80 -19.36
C HIS A 758 3.48 27.70 -19.49
N LEU A 759 2.73 28.70 -18.99
CA LEU A 759 1.30 28.80 -19.23
C LEU A 759 1.00 28.98 -20.73
N HIS A 760 1.72 29.85 -21.40
CA HIS A 760 1.55 30.07 -22.84
C HIS A 760 2.02 28.85 -23.65
N GLN A 761 3.08 28.17 -23.23
CA GLN A 761 3.51 26.93 -23.85
C GLN A 761 2.47 25.82 -23.75
N LEU A 762 1.79 25.71 -22.60
CA LEU A 762 0.68 24.76 -22.46
C LEU A 762 -0.46 25.09 -23.42
N VAL A 763 -0.84 26.36 -23.57
CA VAL A 763 -1.89 26.77 -24.50
C VAL A 763 -1.50 26.46 -25.95
N ASP A 764 -0.32 26.87 -26.40
CA ASP A 764 0.15 26.65 -27.74
C ASP A 764 0.31 25.15 -28.07
N ARG A 765 1.02 24.41 -27.22
CA ARG A 765 1.32 23.01 -27.48
C ARG A 765 0.13 22.10 -27.31
N CYS A 766 -0.61 22.26 -26.20
CA CYS A 766 -1.67 21.32 -25.84
C CYS A 766 -3.00 21.71 -26.51
N PHE A 767 -3.46 22.98 -26.36
CA PHE A 767 -4.79 23.38 -26.81
C PHE A 767 -4.86 23.77 -28.28
N ASP A 768 -3.77 24.30 -28.84
CA ASP A 768 -3.73 24.69 -30.26
C ASP A 768 -3.14 23.59 -31.14
N LYS A 769 -2.05 22.96 -30.73
CA LYS A 769 -1.35 21.92 -31.51
C LYS A 769 -1.74 20.49 -31.14
N GLY A 770 -2.43 20.27 -30.03
CA GLY A 770 -2.90 18.95 -29.61
C GLY A 770 -1.83 18.02 -29.09
N ASP A 771 -0.73 18.55 -28.55
CA ASP A 771 0.39 17.74 -28.03
C ASP A 771 -0.07 16.87 -26.85
N ILE A 772 -0.04 15.56 -27.09
CA ILE A 772 -0.30 14.51 -26.12
C ILE A 772 0.84 13.47 -26.08
N SER A 773 2.04 13.90 -26.39
CA SER A 773 3.20 13.01 -26.46
C SER A 773 3.53 12.34 -25.14
N ILE A 774 4.00 11.07 -25.20
CA ILE A 774 4.55 10.34 -24.04
C ILE A 774 6.00 10.81 -23.86
N ALA A 775 6.18 11.99 -23.32
CA ALA A 775 7.47 12.63 -23.11
C ALA A 775 7.59 13.13 -21.65
N PRO A 776 7.78 12.24 -20.67
CA PRO A 776 7.95 12.64 -19.29
C PRO A 776 9.20 13.50 -19.14
N ALA A 777 9.10 14.50 -18.27
CA ALA A 777 10.24 15.32 -17.90
C ALA A 777 11.32 14.47 -17.22
N GLY A 778 12.55 14.61 -17.65
CA GLY A 778 13.69 13.91 -17.07
C GLY A 778 15.00 14.56 -17.44
N SER A 779 16.04 14.29 -16.68
CA SER A 779 17.42 14.63 -17.03
C SER A 779 18.34 13.80 -16.18
N ASP A 780 19.47 13.37 -16.72
CA ASP A 780 20.52 12.71 -15.95
C ASP A 780 21.08 13.61 -14.85
N LYS A 781 21.01 14.93 -15.03
CA LYS A 781 21.38 15.94 -14.02
C LYS A 781 20.29 16.24 -12.99
N LEU A 782 19.02 16.02 -13.33
CA LEU A 782 17.86 16.17 -12.44
C LEU A 782 17.82 15.14 -11.32
N ASN A 783 18.53 14.04 -11.46
CA ASN A 783 18.64 13.01 -10.41
C ASN A 783 19.20 13.55 -9.08
N VAL A 784 19.77 14.76 -9.08
CA VAL A 784 20.24 15.44 -7.85
C VAL A 784 19.11 16.20 -7.14
N GLN A 785 18.12 16.75 -7.86
CA GLN A 785 17.07 17.61 -7.30
C GLN A 785 15.65 17.07 -7.48
N MET A 786 15.30 16.54 -8.67
CA MET A 786 14.14 15.68 -8.82
C MET A 786 14.54 14.22 -8.52
N LYS A 787 14.56 13.85 -7.26
CA LYS A 787 14.93 12.52 -6.79
C LYS A 787 14.11 11.38 -7.41
N VAL A 788 13.09 11.70 -8.23
CA VAL A 788 12.13 10.72 -8.72
C VAL A 788 11.61 11.14 -10.10
N SER A 789 11.67 10.23 -11.07
CA SER A 789 11.01 10.41 -12.36
C SER A 789 9.50 10.65 -12.20
N PRO A 790 8.87 11.55 -13.00
CA PRO A 790 7.42 11.71 -13.01
C PRO A 790 6.63 10.41 -13.23
N CYS A 791 7.27 9.40 -13.83
CA CYS A 791 6.67 8.11 -14.08
C CYS A 791 6.60 7.22 -12.84
N GLN A 792 7.51 7.36 -11.87
CA GLN A 792 7.62 6.46 -10.72
C GLN A 792 6.33 6.38 -9.88
N TYR A 793 5.60 7.51 -9.78
CA TYR A 793 4.32 7.59 -9.06
C TYR A 793 3.20 8.07 -9.98
N CYS A 794 3.23 7.68 -11.26
CA CYS A 794 2.19 8.05 -12.20
C CYS A 794 1.00 7.11 -12.08
N ASP A 795 -0.16 7.64 -11.76
CA ASP A 795 -1.42 6.88 -11.65
C ASP A 795 -1.89 6.28 -13.00
N TYR A 796 -1.22 6.59 -14.11
CA TYR A 796 -1.61 6.19 -15.47
C TYR A 796 -0.60 5.26 -16.14
N GLN A 797 0.27 4.62 -15.39
CA GLN A 797 1.29 3.70 -15.94
C GLN A 797 0.65 2.60 -16.77
N ASP A 798 -0.43 2.01 -16.26
CA ASP A 798 -1.15 0.90 -16.89
C ASP A 798 -1.82 1.28 -18.23
N VAL A 799 -2.10 2.57 -18.44
CA VAL A 799 -2.70 3.10 -19.69
C VAL A 799 -1.62 3.62 -20.62
N CYS A 800 -0.57 4.25 -20.05
CA CYS A 800 0.49 4.89 -20.80
C CYS A 800 1.41 3.88 -21.50
N MET A 801 1.72 2.76 -20.84
CA MET A 801 2.60 1.70 -21.36
C MET A 801 3.93 2.23 -21.90
N ARG A 802 4.48 3.26 -21.24
CA ARG A 802 5.74 3.86 -21.64
C ARG A 802 6.88 2.85 -21.56
N ASP A 803 7.59 2.67 -22.68
CA ASP A 803 8.84 1.94 -22.70
C ASP A 803 10.01 2.93 -22.74
N PRO A 804 10.95 2.91 -21.78
CA PRO A 804 12.11 3.81 -21.77
C PRO A 804 13.03 3.70 -22.99
N PHE A 805 13.02 2.57 -23.69
CA PHE A 805 13.83 2.38 -24.92
C PHE A 805 13.23 3.08 -26.15
N TYR A 806 11.90 3.25 -26.18
CA TYR A 806 11.21 3.82 -27.34
C TYR A 806 10.64 5.21 -27.08
N HIS A 807 10.39 5.57 -25.82
CA HIS A 807 9.86 6.86 -25.44
C HIS A 807 10.90 7.65 -24.68
N GLU A 808 11.56 8.53 -25.39
CA GLU A 808 12.55 9.42 -24.80
C GLU A 808 11.91 10.32 -23.73
N HIS A 809 12.68 10.69 -22.74
CA HIS A 809 12.26 11.73 -21.82
C HIS A 809 12.57 13.11 -22.42
N ARG A 810 11.74 14.08 -22.08
CA ARG A 810 11.99 15.48 -22.42
C ARG A 810 13.07 16.00 -21.48
N GLU A 811 14.24 16.33 -22.04
CA GLU A 811 15.36 16.84 -21.25
C GLU A 811 15.02 18.20 -20.64
N ILE A 812 15.35 18.37 -19.35
CA ILE A 812 15.21 19.60 -18.60
C ILE A 812 16.57 20.02 -18.10
N ILE A 813 16.97 21.23 -18.44
CA ILE A 813 18.26 21.82 -18.08
C ILE A 813 18.02 22.87 -17.01
N LEU A 814 18.39 22.58 -15.77
CA LEU A 814 18.30 23.54 -14.69
C LEU A 814 19.46 24.52 -14.75
N LEU A 815 19.16 25.79 -14.58
CA LEU A 815 20.17 26.84 -14.48
C LEU A 815 21.03 26.61 -13.21
N GLU A 816 22.33 26.65 -13.38
CA GLU A 816 23.26 26.67 -12.27
C GLU A 816 23.09 27.98 -11.48
N LYS A 817 23.57 28.01 -10.24
CA LYS A 817 23.35 29.16 -9.34
C LYS A 817 23.74 30.49 -9.93
N ASP A 818 24.93 30.55 -10.56
CA ASP A 818 25.46 31.77 -11.15
C ASP A 818 24.65 32.19 -12.41
N GLU A 819 24.22 31.23 -13.22
CA GLU A 819 23.35 31.46 -14.38
C GLU A 819 21.96 31.94 -13.97
N LEU A 820 21.42 31.39 -12.87
CA LEU A 820 20.15 31.82 -12.30
C LEU A 820 20.24 33.27 -11.78
N GLU A 821 21.33 33.63 -11.08
CA GLU A 821 21.55 35.01 -10.65
C GLU A 821 21.70 35.94 -11.85
N GLU A 822 22.46 35.58 -12.89
CA GLU A 822 22.59 36.37 -14.13
C GLU A 822 21.23 36.60 -14.80
N PHE A 823 20.40 35.56 -14.90
CA PHE A 823 19.03 35.67 -15.44
C PHE A 823 18.18 36.64 -14.61
N LEU A 824 18.20 36.49 -13.29
CA LEU A 824 17.44 37.35 -12.38
C LEU A 824 17.93 38.81 -12.39
N GLU A 825 19.18 39.07 -12.71
CA GLU A 825 19.78 40.42 -12.85
C GLU A 825 19.56 41.04 -14.25
N GLY A 826 19.11 40.23 -15.23
CA GLY A 826 18.84 40.71 -16.59
C GLY A 826 20.05 40.67 -17.53
N GLY A 827 21.07 39.90 -17.19
CA GLY A 827 22.31 39.77 -17.99
C GLY A 827 22.16 38.92 -19.27
N LYS A 828 21.21 37.98 -19.30
CA LYS A 828 20.82 37.26 -20.54
C LYS A 828 19.46 37.83 -20.99
N GLN A 829 19.45 38.59 -22.08
CA GLN A 829 18.21 38.84 -22.84
C GLN A 829 17.60 37.50 -23.21
N ASP A 830 16.27 37.45 -23.20
CA ASP A 830 15.43 36.29 -23.55
C ASP A 830 16.14 35.40 -24.60
N GLY A 831 16.88 34.41 -24.12
CA GLY A 831 17.59 33.50 -25.01
C GLY A 831 16.54 32.70 -25.77
N GLU A 832 16.42 32.92 -27.05
CA GLU A 832 15.98 31.93 -27.99
C GLU A 832 16.79 30.67 -27.67
N SER A 833 16.16 29.75 -26.90
CA SER A 833 16.62 28.38 -26.84
C SER A 833 16.60 27.89 -28.28
N ASN A 834 17.78 27.62 -28.84
CA ASN A 834 17.94 26.84 -30.06
C ASN A 834 17.16 25.53 -29.89
N ILE A 835 15.93 25.54 -30.24
CA ILE A 835 15.18 24.34 -30.58
C ILE A 835 15.45 24.21 -32.07
N ASN A 836 16.54 23.54 -32.41
CA ASN A 836 16.67 22.96 -33.75
C ASN A 836 15.69 21.81 -33.85
N GLU A 837 14.92 21.83 -34.91
CA GLU A 837 13.95 20.97 -35.59
C GLU A 837 13.79 19.55 -35.12
#